data_3d4ddb501db1be3829de489fd80ce35b
#
_entry.id   3d4ddb501db1be3829de489fd80ce35b
#
_cell.length_a   1.000
_cell.length_b   1.000
_cell.length_c   1.000
_cell.angle_alpha   90.00
_cell.angle_beta   90.00
_cell.angle_gamma   90.00
#
_symmetry.space_group_name_H-M   'P 1'
#
loop_
_entity.id
_entity.type
_entity.pdbx_description
1 polymer ?
#
loop_
_entity_poly.entity_id
_entity_poly.type
_entity_poly.pdbx_seq_one_letter_code
_entity_poly.pdbx_strand_id
1 'polypeptide(L)'
;MKRLEFSKYHPLIHMDGNLAYANNGNVILGYSVHLPEIYSLSEKDFEKLHSSWFQSLKSLPSGCLVHKQDTYHKKKYSASALPKQRFLEKATYTYFKGREYLYHECHLFFVLPAGKSIQSTRFVNPFKKLNTTIPKRISERVDQFVSSVSDAVSFLNNSRKISLSPLSPEQSLQLTEDYFNGYHEDHKTDMLLHRDGVSVGEHHYGAMAINNELCFGDQLHTSKINEAFTSETFSFQMGFIDGLGLALHENHMINQIMILDDKYKWRRILEQKIEALKKSVNFGSQNKIILGKIQEILDRINDDEQSRIIRGHLNIIYWTKKPYRLSNIASKINSEFKELDIIPYTPKGEALKHYILNSYWAHPTNFKDHDLYVSELKHALCLLINNTSYRSDSQGIIFNDRAYNIPVFKDVWDERKKRIKARNFAIFAPTGEGKSFLANNILRQYFEQGIRLVIIDLGGSYTKLAKLYPGQYTVMRYHEGESLGINPFYIATAKDLTTERLEDLAIFIFELFAPGTRIEKAQSVALKKILKAYYQQESGIPSLAGFYHFIDDSGESLPAALGIKMEYFNRSDFLHVMSEYVENGIYSFLFEDQEDQTYKLEDKRLIIFELDEVRDNKEILSVMLKLIKTAVQRTIWRNRSERGIILFDEFAKQLKFDNVLESVEFYYQAIRKQNGAIGIILQSINQLPGNTTAASILENTQVIYSLNNEKGYDELASRLKLSDHDLTQLRSIRNNFSGSRKYTEIFIKIGKESNIFRLEVPPEVYAAYLTDGAENEAIIANYNKTNDMEAAIKEFLNP
;
A
#
# COMPACT_ATOMS: atom_id res chain seq x y z
N MET A 1 31.33 -23.25 -31.32
CA MET A 1 30.76 -22.97 -30.02
C MET A 1 31.88 -22.59 -29.06
N LYS A 2 31.82 -21.40 -28.47
CA LYS A 2 32.84 -20.96 -27.51
C LYS A 2 32.21 -20.99 -26.12
N ARG A 3 32.89 -21.62 -25.15
CA ARG A 3 32.43 -21.73 -23.77
C ARG A 3 33.19 -20.73 -22.92
N LEU A 4 32.48 -19.92 -22.13
CA LEU A 4 33.05 -19.09 -21.08
C LEU A 4 32.79 -19.79 -19.74
N GLU A 5 33.86 -20.28 -19.13
CA GLU A 5 33.79 -20.90 -17.80
C GLU A 5 33.81 -19.81 -16.74
N PHE A 6 32.71 -19.72 -15.97
CA PHE A 6 32.57 -18.72 -14.89
C PHE A 6 33.69 -18.84 -13.85
N SER A 7 34.10 -20.06 -13.51
CA SER A 7 35.18 -20.32 -12.54
C SER A 7 36.52 -19.71 -12.91
N LYS A 8 36.74 -19.44 -14.21
CA LYS A 8 37.97 -18.82 -14.73
C LYS A 8 37.84 -17.33 -15.02
N TYR A 9 36.62 -16.79 -14.91
CA TYR A 9 36.32 -15.40 -15.18
C TYR A 9 36.13 -14.63 -13.90
N HIS A 10 37.13 -13.88 -13.46
CA HIS A 10 37.08 -13.05 -12.28
C HIS A 10 36.96 -11.57 -12.66
N PRO A 11 35.73 -11.03 -12.77
CA PRO A 11 35.54 -9.66 -13.23
C PRO A 11 35.94 -8.61 -12.18
N LEU A 12 35.98 -8.98 -10.90
CA LEU A 12 36.34 -8.11 -9.78
C LEU A 12 37.71 -8.53 -9.20
N ILE A 13 38.53 -7.55 -8.87
CA ILE A 13 39.85 -7.75 -8.25
C ILE A 13 39.76 -7.58 -6.72
N HIS A 14 39.05 -6.54 -6.28
CA HIS A 14 38.96 -6.17 -4.86
C HIS A 14 37.67 -5.40 -4.58
N MET A 15 37.20 -5.48 -3.35
CA MET A 15 36.05 -4.73 -2.86
C MET A 15 36.34 -4.18 -1.47
N ASP A 16 35.94 -2.92 -1.24
CA ASP A 16 36.00 -2.25 0.05
C ASP A 16 34.66 -1.55 0.30
N GLY A 17 33.80 -2.15 1.14
CA GLY A 17 32.43 -1.74 1.29
C GLY A 17 31.66 -1.81 -0.04
N ASN A 18 31.07 -0.70 -0.48
CA ASN A 18 30.40 -0.61 -1.79
C ASN A 18 31.32 -0.14 -2.94
N LEU A 19 32.61 0.02 -2.67
CA LEU A 19 33.62 0.38 -3.65
C LEU A 19 34.24 -0.90 -4.24
N ALA A 20 34.07 -1.12 -5.53
CA ALA A 20 34.60 -2.29 -6.24
C ALA A 20 35.65 -1.89 -7.27
N TYR A 21 36.63 -2.72 -7.44
CA TYR A 21 37.71 -2.60 -8.45
C TYR A 21 37.59 -3.74 -9.45
N ALA A 22 37.32 -3.40 -10.70
CA ALA A 22 37.14 -4.36 -11.76
C ALA A 22 38.47 -4.72 -12.44
N ASN A 23 38.49 -5.89 -13.10
CA ASN A 23 39.69 -6.40 -13.80
C ASN A 23 40.13 -5.53 -15.00
N ASN A 24 39.24 -4.69 -15.53
CA ASN A 24 39.54 -3.69 -16.57
C ASN A 24 40.05 -2.36 -16.02
N GLY A 25 40.20 -2.26 -14.69
CA GLY A 25 40.69 -1.08 -14.00
C GLY A 25 39.62 -0.04 -13.65
N ASN A 26 38.33 -0.33 -13.88
CA ASN A 26 37.24 0.51 -13.46
C ASN A 26 37.14 0.51 -11.93
N VAL A 27 36.76 1.67 -11.37
CA VAL A 27 36.41 1.83 -9.98
C VAL A 27 34.90 2.10 -9.92
N ILE A 28 34.16 1.31 -9.15
CA ILE A 28 32.70 1.31 -9.17
C ILE A 28 32.14 1.51 -7.76
N LEU A 29 31.14 2.36 -7.62
CA LEU A 29 30.29 2.48 -6.43
C LEU A 29 28.89 1.97 -6.74
N GLY A 30 28.45 0.92 -6.03
CA GLY A 30 27.18 0.24 -6.24
C GLY A 30 26.13 0.58 -5.17
N TYR A 31 24.90 0.80 -5.62
CA TYR A 31 23.73 1.09 -4.76
C TYR A 31 22.52 0.29 -5.18
N SER A 32 21.77 -0.20 -4.21
CA SER A 32 20.39 -0.64 -4.40
C SER A 32 19.47 0.59 -4.40
N VAL A 33 18.53 0.65 -5.34
CA VAL A 33 17.62 1.79 -5.52
C VAL A 33 16.20 1.41 -5.13
N HIS A 34 15.62 2.12 -4.18
CA HIS A 34 14.24 1.98 -3.78
C HIS A 34 13.38 3.01 -4.50
N LEU A 35 12.67 2.57 -5.52
CA LEU A 35 11.78 3.38 -6.34
C LEU A 35 10.36 3.46 -5.74
N PRO A 36 9.52 4.45 -6.08
CA PRO A 36 8.10 4.50 -5.76
C PRO A 36 7.33 3.29 -6.30
N GLU A 37 6.20 2.94 -5.67
CA GLU A 37 5.32 1.88 -6.18
C GLU A 37 4.74 2.27 -7.54
N ILE A 38 4.54 1.32 -8.42
CA ILE A 38 3.83 1.52 -9.69
C ILE A 38 2.43 2.10 -9.42
N TYR A 39 1.98 3.00 -10.27
CA TYR A 39 0.72 3.72 -10.20
C TYR A 39 0.59 4.74 -9.05
N SER A 40 1.63 4.95 -8.24
CA SER A 40 1.60 5.91 -7.12
C SER A 40 2.09 7.32 -7.46
N LEU A 41 2.49 7.57 -8.71
CA LEU A 41 3.07 8.84 -9.17
C LEU A 41 2.11 9.62 -10.05
N SER A 42 2.00 10.92 -9.79
CA SER A 42 1.37 11.89 -10.67
C SER A 42 2.32 12.36 -11.77
N GLU A 43 1.80 13.04 -12.80
CA GLU A 43 2.60 13.72 -13.82
C GLU A 43 3.65 14.66 -13.18
N LYS A 44 3.21 15.48 -12.25
CA LYS A 44 4.09 16.38 -11.48
C LYS A 44 5.17 15.64 -10.67
N ASP A 45 4.89 14.42 -10.23
CA ASP A 45 5.89 13.60 -9.53
C ASP A 45 6.94 13.06 -10.50
N PHE A 46 6.55 12.67 -11.73
CA PHE A 46 7.50 12.29 -12.78
C PHE A 46 8.44 13.44 -13.14
N GLU A 47 7.90 14.65 -13.30
CA GLU A 47 8.71 15.87 -13.55
C GLU A 47 9.68 16.18 -12.41
N LYS A 48 9.22 16.06 -11.15
CA LYS A 48 10.08 16.25 -9.97
C LYS A 48 11.17 15.20 -9.87
N LEU A 49 10.86 13.93 -10.16
CA LEU A 49 11.85 12.87 -10.19
C LEU A 49 12.89 13.11 -11.27
N HIS A 50 12.46 13.45 -12.48
CA HIS A 50 13.33 13.82 -13.57
C HIS A 50 14.27 14.98 -13.19
N SER A 51 13.72 16.04 -12.58
CA SER A 51 14.52 17.15 -12.07
C SER A 51 15.51 16.72 -10.99
N SER A 52 15.09 15.83 -10.08
CA SER A 52 15.97 15.32 -9.02
C SER A 52 17.13 14.48 -9.58
N TRP A 53 16.87 13.61 -10.54
CA TRP A 53 17.91 12.88 -11.27
C TRP A 53 18.88 13.84 -11.99
N PHE A 54 18.34 14.82 -12.69
CA PHE A 54 19.17 15.80 -13.42
C PHE A 54 20.08 16.58 -12.46
N GLN A 55 19.54 17.14 -11.37
CA GLN A 55 20.32 17.91 -10.40
C GLN A 55 21.41 17.08 -9.73
N SER A 56 21.12 15.82 -9.44
CA SER A 56 22.07 14.87 -8.86
C SER A 56 23.21 14.54 -9.83
N LEU A 57 22.89 14.16 -11.07
CA LEU A 57 23.88 13.61 -11.99
C LEU A 57 24.69 14.70 -12.70
N LYS A 58 24.16 15.90 -12.87
CA LYS A 58 24.87 17.00 -13.55
C LYS A 58 26.17 17.42 -12.85
N SER A 59 26.26 17.20 -11.53
CA SER A 59 27.42 17.60 -10.70
C SER A 59 28.57 16.58 -10.75
N LEU A 60 28.34 15.40 -11.28
CA LEU A 60 29.35 14.35 -11.37
C LEU A 60 30.51 14.77 -12.31
N PRO A 61 31.76 14.33 -12.07
CA PRO A 61 32.90 14.65 -12.91
C PRO A 61 32.74 14.17 -14.35
N SER A 62 33.29 14.94 -15.30
CA SER A 62 33.32 14.52 -16.71
C SER A 62 34.12 13.27 -16.89
N GLY A 63 33.61 12.36 -17.73
CA GLY A 63 34.18 11.03 -17.98
C GLY A 63 33.69 9.96 -16.97
N CYS A 64 32.94 10.31 -15.95
CA CYS A 64 32.23 9.33 -15.12
C CYS A 64 31.10 8.71 -15.93
N LEU A 65 30.76 7.45 -15.59
CA LEU A 65 29.66 6.72 -16.18
C LEU A 65 28.65 6.37 -15.11
N VAL A 66 27.39 6.48 -15.45
CA VAL A 66 26.25 6.08 -14.62
C VAL A 66 25.56 4.92 -15.32
N HIS A 67 25.41 3.79 -14.64
CA HIS A 67 24.71 2.61 -15.14
C HIS A 67 23.55 2.29 -14.20
N LYS A 68 22.33 2.53 -14.66
CA LYS A 68 21.13 2.07 -13.98
C LYS A 68 20.67 0.75 -14.59
N GLN A 69 20.45 -0.23 -13.72
CA GLN A 69 20.07 -1.58 -14.11
C GLN A 69 18.78 -1.96 -13.40
N ASP A 70 17.73 -2.22 -14.17
CA ASP A 70 16.43 -2.69 -13.71
C ASP A 70 16.24 -4.14 -14.16
N THR A 71 16.14 -5.06 -13.21
CA THR A 71 16.05 -6.50 -13.48
C THR A 71 14.72 -7.06 -13.07
N TYR A 72 14.07 -7.79 -13.97
CA TYR A 72 12.73 -8.34 -13.81
C TYR A 72 12.74 -9.86 -13.93
N HIS A 73 12.42 -10.54 -12.82
CA HIS A 73 12.42 -11.99 -12.76
C HIS A 73 11.02 -12.53 -12.54
N LYS A 74 10.62 -13.53 -13.32
CA LYS A 74 9.43 -14.33 -13.03
C LYS A 74 9.70 -15.21 -11.81
N LYS A 75 8.99 -14.93 -10.72
CA LYS A 75 9.03 -15.73 -9.49
C LYS A 75 7.66 -16.34 -9.21
N LYS A 76 7.67 -17.41 -8.43
CA LYS A 76 6.44 -18.01 -7.88
C LYS A 76 6.24 -17.52 -6.47
N TYR A 77 5.04 -17.00 -6.17
CA TYR A 77 4.71 -16.54 -4.84
C TYR A 77 4.79 -17.68 -3.83
N SER A 78 5.66 -17.56 -2.84
CA SER A 78 5.93 -18.64 -1.87
C SER A 78 4.79 -18.80 -0.85
N ALA A 79 4.01 -17.75 -0.64
CA ALA A 79 2.99 -17.64 0.41
C ALA A 79 3.51 -17.83 1.86
N SER A 80 4.82 -17.92 2.07
CA SER A 80 5.41 -18.20 3.40
C SER A 80 5.06 -17.15 4.46
N ALA A 81 4.81 -15.92 4.05
CA ALA A 81 4.38 -14.84 4.94
C ALA A 81 2.89 -14.88 5.28
N LEU A 82 2.08 -15.65 4.55
CA LEU A 82 0.64 -15.74 4.81
C LEU A 82 0.36 -16.63 6.02
N PRO A 83 -0.58 -16.24 6.89
CA PRO A 83 -1.04 -17.11 7.97
C PRO A 83 -1.72 -18.36 7.40
N LYS A 84 -1.65 -19.49 8.13
CA LYS A 84 -2.16 -20.79 7.68
C LYS A 84 -2.72 -21.67 8.80
N GLN A 85 -3.15 -21.08 9.90
CA GLN A 85 -3.62 -21.83 11.05
C GLN A 85 -5.12 -22.13 10.95
N ARG A 86 -5.92 -21.14 10.57
CA ARG A 86 -7.38 -21.22 10.53
C ARG A 86 -7.91 -21.61 9.15
N PHE A 87 -9.17 -21.97 9.06
CA PHE A 87 -9.82 -22.41 7.82
C PHE A 87 -9.63 -21.43 6.65
N LEU A 88 -10.03 -20.16 6.83
CA LEU A 88 -9.93 -19.16 5.76
C LEU A 88 -8.48 -18.74 5.46
N GLU A 89 -7.60 -18.81 6.45
CA GLU A 89 -6.16 -18.59 6.26
C GLU A 89 -5.55 -19.69 5.38
N LYS A 90 -5.89 -20.97 5.64
CA LYS A 90 -5.44 -22.13 4.83
C LYS A 90 -5.92 -22.01 3.39
N ALA A 91 -7.17 -21.63 3.18
CA ALA A 91 -7.73 -21.39 1.86
C ALA A 91 -6.94 -20.30 1.12
N THR A 92 -6.71 -19.16 1.77
CA THR A 92 -5.93 -18.04 1.21
C THR A 92 -4.49 -18.45 0.88
N TYR A 93 -3.82 -19.17 1.78
CA TYR A 93 -2.48 -19.69 1.56
C TYR A 93 -2.41 -20.59 0.32
N THR A 94 -3.32 -21.57 0.22
CA THR A 94 -3.35 -22.55 -0.88
C THR A 94 -3.66 -21.88 -2.21
N TYR A 95 -4.58 -20.91 -2.23
CA TYR A 95 -5.04 -20.23 -3.42
C TYR A 95 -3.95 -19.37 -4.08
N PHE A 96 -3.13 -18.70 -3.28
CA PHE A 96 -2.09 -17.81 -3.80
C PHE A 96 -0.72 -18.47 -3.98
N LYS A 97 -0.47 -19.61 -3.34
CA LYS A 97 0.80 -20.32 -3.43
C LYS A 97 1.11 -20.72 -4.88
N GLY A 98 2.32 -20.37 -5.32
CA GLY A 98 2.80 -20.70 -6.67
C GLY A 98 2.32 -19.78 -7.79
N ARG A 99 1.58 -18.70 -7.47
CA ARG A 99 1.17 -17.68 -8.45
C ARG A 99 2.39 -16.99 -9.03
N GLU A 100 2.47 -16.89 -10.36
CA GLU A 100 3.57 -16.21 -11.04
C GLU A 100 3.42 -14.69 -10.98
N TYR A 101 4.55 -14.00 -10.74
CA TYR A 101 4.66 -12.55 -10.76
C TYR A 101 6.05 -12.12 -11.21
N LEU A 102 6.22 -10.87 -11.63
CA LEU A 102 7.54 -10.29 -11.85
C LEU A 102 8.04 -9.63 -10.57
N TYR A 103 9.21 -10.05 -10.15
CA TYR A 103 9.98 -9.42 -9.09
C TYR A 103 10.96 -8.44 -9.71
N HIS A 104 10.95 -7.21 -9.27
CA HIS A 104 11.78 -6.13 -9.77
C HIS A 104 12.86 -5.74 -8.78
N GLU A 105 14.08 -5.66 -9.26
CA GLU A 105 15.24 -5.11 -8.55
C GLU A 105 15.84 -3.98 -9.35
N CYS A 106 16.21 -2.91 -8.68
CA CYS A 106 16.86 -1.75 -9.30
C CYS A 106 18.21 -1.46 -8.64
N HIS A 107 19.25 -1.38 -9.45
CA HIS A 107 20.60 -1.04 -9.02
C HIS A 107 21.15 0.16 -9.79
N LEU A 108 21.99 0.94 -9.11
CA LEU A 108 22.66 2.10 -9.68
C LEU A 108 24.17 1.97 -9.42
N PHE A 109 24.93 2.02 -10.50
CA PHE A 109 26.37 1.94 -10.44
C PHE A 109 27.00 3.22 -11.01
N PHE A 110 27.85 3.85 -10.20
CA PHE A 110 28.68 4.95 -10.65
C PHE A 110 30.06 4.38 -10.98
N VAL A 111 30.54 4.64 -12.17
CA VAL A 111 31.78 4.05 -12.66
C VAL A 111 32.78 5.14 -13.01
N LEU A 112 33.97 5.06 -12.42
CA LEU A 112 35.12 5.84 -12.81
C LEU A 112 35.97 4.96 -13.76
N PRO A 113 36.02 5.29 -15.06
CA PRO A 113 36.81 4.50 -16.02
C PRO A 113 38.30 4.54 -15.71
N ALA A 114 38.98 3.46 -16.00
CA ALA A 114 40.42 3.41 -15.95
C ALA A 114 41.07 4.51 -16.81
N GLY A 115 41.97 5.29 -16.25
CA GLY A 115 42.70 6.30 -17.01
C GLY A 115 43.69 5.63 -18.00
N LYS A 116 44.07 6.37 -19.05
CA LYS A 116 45.08 5.88 -20.03
C LYS A 116 46.37 5.36 -19.38
N SER A 117 46.73 5.91 -18.20
CA SER A 117 47.90 5.50 -17.44
C SER A 117 47.79 4.08 -16.85
N ILE A 118 46.58 3.59 -16.57
CA ILE A 118 46.32 2.23 -16.05
C ILE A 118 46.31 1.23 -17.20
N GLN A 119 45.81 1.61 -18.37
CA GLN A 119 45.85 0.75 -19.57
C GLN A 119 47.25 0.51 -20.12
N SER A 120 48.20 1.43 -19.92
CA SER A 120 49.57 1.30 -20.37
C SER A 120 50.43 0.31 -19.57
N THR A 121 49.92 -0.18 -18.42
CA THR A 121 50.63 -1.15 -17.57
C THR A 121 50.49 -2.62 -18.01
N ARG A 122 49.90 -2.89 -19.19
CA ARG A 122 49.76 -4.27 -19.71
C ARG A 122 51.11 -4.98 -19.98
N PHE A 123 52.20 -4.26 -20.01
CA PHE A 123 53.57 -4.82 -20.10
C PHE A 123 54.34 -4.50 -18.82
N VAL A 124 54.17 -5.34 -17.82
CA VAL A 124 55.04 -5.29 -16.64
C VAL A 124 56.44 -5.73 -17.11
N ASN A 125 57.36 -4.78 -17.14
CA ASN A 125 58.78 -5.13 -17.35
C ASN A 125 59.23 -5.97 -16.13
N PRO A 126 59.53 -7.26 -16.27
CA PRO A 126 59.82 -8.15 -15.16
C PRO A 126 61.08 -7.72 -14.36
N PHE A 127 61.88 -6.78 -14.90
CA PHE A 127 63.05 -6.21 -14.26
C PHE A 127 62.78 -4.91 -13.50
N LYS A 128 61.58 -4.34 -13.57
CA LYS A 128 61.18 -3.20 -12.72
C LYS A 128 60.58 -3.69 -11.40
N LYS A 129 61.11 -3.18 -10.28
CA LYS A 129 60.43 -3.37 -8.98
C LYS A 129 58.99 -2.90 -9.10
N LEU A 130 58.06 -3.76 -8.75
CA LEU A 130 56.66 -3.41 -8.60
C LEU A 130 56.54 -2.31 -7.53
N ASN A 131 56.12 -1.14 -7.97
CA ASN A 131 55.82 -0.07 -7.07
C ASN A 131 54.43 -0.35 -6.52
N THR A 132 54.37 -0.87 -5.29
CA THR A 132 53.11 -1.25 -4.63
C THR A 132 52.29 -0.06 -4.12
N THR A 133 52.86 1.15 -4.24
CA THR A 133 52.14 2.38 -3.89
C THR A 133 51.29 2.85 -5.08
N ILE A 134 49.98 2.99 -4.84
CA ILE A 134 49.08 3.64 -5.80
C ILE A 134 49.56 5.07 -6.02
N PRO A 135 49.80 5.48 -7.29
CA PRO A 135 50.25 6.84 -7.55
C PRO A 135 49.28 7.88 -6.93
N LYS A 136 49.80 8.86 -6.21
CA LYS A 136 49.04 9.88 -5.48
C LYS A 136 47.89 10.51 -6.31
N ARG A 137 48.15 10.79 -7.60
CA ARG A 137 47.13 11.30 -8.53
C ARG A 137 45.93 10.36 -8.76
N ILE A 138 46.10 9.05 -8.69
CA ILE A 138 45.04 8.05 -8.85
C ILE A 138 44.22 8.01 -7.60
N SER A 139 44.86 8.04 -6.42
CA SER A 139 44.16 8.12 -5.13
C SER A 139 43.29 9.38 -5.06
N GLU A 140 43.87 10.55 -5.32
CA GLU A 140 43.15 11.83 -5.33
C GLU A 140 41.93 11.82 -6.30
N ARG A 141 42.07 11.20 -7.48
CA ARG A 141 40.98 11.08 -8.44
C ARG A 141 39.86 10.15 -7.93
N VAL A 142 40.22 9.07 -7.26
CA VAL A 142 39.24 8.15 -6.63
C VAL A 142 38.51 8.86 -5.49
N ASP A 143 39.26 9.57 -4.64
CA ASP A 143 38.69 10.31 -3.48
C ASP A 143 37.71 11.38 -3.95
N GLN A 144 38.06 12.16 -5.00
CA GLN A 144 37.16 13.14 -5.60
C GLN A 144 35.89 12.48 -6.19
N PHE A 145 36.05 11.31 -6.84
CA PHE A 145 34.93 10.58 -7.38
C PHE A 145 34.01 10.09 -6.27
N VAL A 146 34.54 9.49 -5.21
CA VAL A 146 33.75 9.02 -4.04
C VAL A 146 32.98 10.19 -3.42
N SER A 147 33.63 11.33 -3.21
CA SER A 147 32.97 12.52 -2.67
C SER A 147 31.84 13.01 -3.58
N SER A 148 32.06 13.14 -4.89
CA SER A 148 31.06 13.60 -5.85
C SER A 148 29.85 12.65 -5.93
N VAL A 149 30.10 11.34 -5.86
CA VAL A 149 29.01 10.34 -5.82
C VAL A 149 28.25 10.41 -4.52
N SER A 150 28.94 10.62 -3.38
CA SER A 150 28.27 10.80 -2.09
C SER A 150 27.32 12.01 -2.09
N ASP A 151 27.73 13.12 -2.68
CA ASP A 151 26.90 14.33 -2.82
C ASP A 151 25.68 14.06 -3.71
N ALA A 152 25.88 13.38 -4.85
CA ALA A 152 24.82 13.03 -5.77
C ALA A 152 23.79 12.07 -5.12
N VAL A 153 24.23 11.06 -4.38
CA VAL A 153 23.38 10.12 -3.65
C VAL A 153 22.61 10.84 -2.52
N SER A 154 23.27 11.72 -1.78
CA SER A 154 22.63 12.51 -0.74
C SER A 154 21.52 13.41 -1.31
N PHE A 155 21.73 14.00 -2.48
CA PHE A 155 20.72 14.79 -3.17
C PHE A 155 19.49 13.95 -3.57
N LEU A 156 19.69 12.75 -4.14
CA LEU A 156 18.59 11.85 -4.49
C LEU A 156 17.81 11.40 -3.26
N ASN A 157 18.50 11.02 -2.18
CA ASN A 157 17.87 10.61 -0.93
C ASN A 157 17.03 11.74 -0.29
N ASN A 158 17.47 12.99 -0.43
CA ASN A 158 16.71 14.15 0.06
C ASN A 158 15.42 14.40 -0.73
N SER A 159 15.28 13.88 -1.93
CA SER A 159 14.03 13.98 -2.72
C SER A 159 12.84 13.28 -2.05
N ARG A 160 13.07 12.36 -1.11
CA ARG A 160 12.10 11.51 -0.38
C ARG A 160 11.23 10.62 -1.27
N LYS A 161 11.43 10.63 -2.58
CA LYS A 161 10.71 9.76 -3.53
C LYS A 161 11.56 8.53 -3.89
N ILE A 162 12.87 8.70 -3.96
CA ILE A 162 13.85 7.64 -4.23
C ILE A 162 14.78 7.55 -3.02
N SER A 163 15.20 6.34 -2.67
CA SER A 163 16.27 6.15 -1.70
C SER A 163 17.29 5.14 -2.20
N LEU A 164 18.57 5.46 -1.99
CA LEU A 164 19.71 4.65 -2.37
C LEU A 164 20.39 4.10 -1.12
N SER A 165 20.62 2.81 -1.10
CA SER A 165 21.37 2.11 -0.05
C SER A 165 22.65 1.51 -0.64
N PRO A 166 23.83 1.71 -0.03
CA PRO A 166 25.07 1.11 -0.52
C PRO A 166 24.95 -0.41 -0.58
N LEU A 167 25.46 -1.03 -1.64
CA LEU A 167 25.58 -2.49 -1.75
C LEU A 167 26.67 -3.01 -0.84
N SER A 168 26.42 -4.11 -0.13
CA SER A 168 27.47 -4.81 0.58
C SER A 168 28.36 -5.61 -0.40
N PRO A 169 29.58 -6.01 0.02
CA PRO A 169 30.41 -6.90 -0.80
C PRO A 169 29.70 -8.19 -1.18
N GLU A 170 28.96 -8.80 -0.24
CA GLU A 170 28.21 -10.03 -0.47
C GLU A 170 27.10 -9.84 -1.51
N GLN A 171 26.35 -8.73 -1.42
CA GLN A 171 25.33 -8.38 -2.40
C GLN A 171 25.93 -8.16 -3.79
N SER A 172 27.07 -7.49 -3.89
CA SER A 172 27.76 -7.25 -5.16
C SER A 172 28.29 -8.54 -5.78
N LEU A 173 28.81 -9.47 -4.96
CA LEU A 173 29.23 -10.80 -5.40
C LEU A 173 28.02 -11.62 -5.87
N GLN A 174 26.90 -11.60 -5.12
CA GLN A 174 25.68 -12.28 -5.51
C GLN A 174 25.15 -11.78 -6.86
N LEU A 175 25.09 -10.46 -7.05
CA LEU A 175 24.70 -9.87 -8.35
C LEU A 175 25.61 -10.31 -9.50
N THR A 176 26.91 -10.47 -9.22
CA THR A 176 27.85 -10.97 -10.20
C THR A 176 27.61 -12.44 -10.54
N GLU A 177 27.42 -13.27 -9.52
CA GLU A 177 27.09 -14.68 -9.69
C GLU A 177 25.79 -14.87 -10.45
N ASP A 178 24.72 -14.17 -10.06
CA ASP A 178 23.41 -14.23 -10.70
C ASP A 178 23.48 -13.83 -12.16
N TYR A 179 24.22 -12.77 -12.48
CA TYR A 179 24.39 -12.31 -13.86
C TYR A 179 25.02 -13.37 -14.75
N PHE A 180 26.16 -13.93 -14.34
CA PHE A 180 26.89 -14.92 -15.13
C PHE A 180 26.29 -16.32 -15.06
N ASN A 181 25.55 -16.63 -14.00
CA ASN A 181 24.80 -17.87 -13.85
C ASN A 181 23.46 -17.84 -14.62
N GLY A 182 23.12 -16.75 -15.26
CA GLY A 182 21.88 -16.59 -16.00
C GLY A 182 20.63 -16.65 -15.13
N TYR A 183 20.76 -16.23 -13.87
CA TYR A 183 19.65 -16.23 -12.89
C TYR A 183 19.05 -17.61 -12.60
N HIS A 184 19.88 -18.66 -12.62
CA HIS A 184 19.49 -19.99 -12.16
C HIS A 184 19.69 -20.13 -10.66
N GLU A 185 18.67 -20.65 -9.96
CA GLU A 185 18.68 -20.78 -8.49
C GLU A 185 19.51 -21.99 -8.01
N ASP A 186 19.54 -23.08 -8.80
CA ASP A 186 19.97 -24.40 -8.29
C ASP A 186 21.41 -24.81 -8.63
N HIS A 187 22.06 -24.23 -9.58
CA HIS A 187 23.41 -24.63 -9.99
C HIS A 187 24.14 -23.61 -10.85
N LYS A 188 25.46 -23.58 -10.74
CA LYS A 188 26.32 -22.74 -11.59
C LYS A 188 26.38 -23.32 -12.98
N THR A 189 26.15 -22.49 -13.98
CA THR A 189 26.17 -22.87 -15.40
C THR A 189 27.12 -21.99 -16.17
N ASP A 190 27.60 -22.50 -17.31
CA ASP A 190 28.49 -21.74 -18.20
C ASP A 190 27.67 -20.99 -19.27
N MET A 191 28.20 -19.85 -19.68
CA MET A 191 27.69 -19.12 -20.83
C MET A 191 28.20 -19.76 -22.14
N LEU A 192 27.29 -20.18 -22.99
CA LEU A 192 27.56 -20.76 -24.29
C LEU A 192 27.30 -19.75 -25.39
N LEU A 193 28.30 -19.50 -26.19
CA LEU A 193 28.24 -18.56 -27.30
C LEU A 193 28.04 -19.35 -28.62
N HIS A 194 26.87 -19.27 -29.17
CA HIS A 194 26.46 -19.85 -30.44
C HIS A 194 26.73 -18.86 -31.57
N ARG A 195 26.68 -19.36 -32.82
CA ARG A 195 26.82 -18.49 -34.01
C ARG A 195 25.76 -17.37 -34.00
N ASP A 196 24.53 -17.70 -33.68
CA ASP A 196 23.39 -16.82 -33.83
C ASP A 196 22.73 -16.41 -32.48
N GLY A 197 23.33 -16.77 -31.33
CA GLY A 197 22.77 -16.49 -30.03
C GLY A 197 23.70 -16.77 -28.86
N VAL A 198 23.13 -16.53 -27.66
CA VAL A 198 23.75 -16.75 -26.36
C VAL A 198 22.82 -17.57 -25.51
N SER A 199 23.34 -18.56 -24.79
CA SER A 199 22.59 -19.28 -23.75
C SER A 199 23.45 -19.44 -22.48
N VAL A 200 22.76 -19.49 -21.33
CA VAL A 200 23.32 -19.78 -20.01
C VAL A 200 22.43 -20.85 -19.38
N GLY A 201 22.97 -22.06 -19.26
CA GLY A 201 22.15 -23.23 -18.91
C GLY A 201 20.97 -23.40 -19.88
N GLU A 202 19.76 -23.45 -19.34
CA GLU A 202 18.52 -23.58 -20.13
C GLU A 202 17.98 -22.22 -20.66
N HIS A 203 18.56 -21.10 -20.26
CA HIS A 203 18.09 -19.79 -20.68
C HIS A 203 18.73 -19.37 -22.00
N HIS A 204 17.90 -19.02 -22.98
CA HIS A 204 18.29 -18.44 -24.26
C HIS A 204 18.03 -16.94 -24.23
N TYR A 205 18.95 -16.14 -24.72
CA TYR A 205 18.98 -14.70 -24.61
C TYR A 205 18.72 -14.01 -25.95
N GLY A 206 18.01 -12.89 -25.88
CA GLY A 206 17.90 -11.90 -26.94
C GLY A 206 18.11 -10.51 -26.38
N ALA A 207 18.32 -9.52 -27.24
CA ALA A 207 18.41 -8.13 -26.83
C ALA A 207 17.81 -7.19 -27.88
N MET A 208 17.38 -6.03 -27.44
CA MET A 208 17.08 -4.85 -28.25
C MET A 208 17.79 -3.65 -27.63
N ALA A 209 18.24 -2.72 -28.44
CA ALA A 209 19.02 -1.59 -27.95
C ALA A 209 18.72 -0.29 -28.69
N ILE A 210 18.90 0.81 -27.98
CA ILE A 210 19.03 2.16 -28.50
C ILE A 210 20.53 2.45 -28.46
N ASN A 211 21.16 2.46 -29.61
CA ASN A 211 22.63 2.55 -29.75
C ASN A 211 23.08 3.71 -30.61
N ASN A 212 22.16 4.45 -31.20
CA ASN A 212 22.47 5.65 -32.00
C ASN A 212 21.25 6.59 -32.00
N GLU A 213 21.43 7.81 -32.46
CA GLU A 213 20.42 8.87 -32.47
C GLU A 213 19.24 8.59 -33.42
N LEU A 214 19.44 7.74 -34.45
CA LEU A 214 18.40 7.40 -35.43
C LEU A 214 17.33 6.47 -34.84
N CYS A 215 17.59 5.89 -33.66
CA CYS A 215 16.59 5.09 -32.95
C CYS A 215 15.42 5.94 -32.40
N PHE A 216 15.65 7.23 -32.16
CA PHE A 216 14.67 8.10 -31.50
C PHE A 216 13.74 8.78 -32.52
N GLY A 217 12.47 8.94 -32.12
CA GLY A 217 11.54 9.89 -32.72
C GLY A 217 11.83 11.34 -32.35
N ASP A 218 10.86 12.20 -32.63
CA ASP A 218 11.07 13.64 -32.48
C ASP A 218 10.98 14.14 -31.03
N GLN A 219 10.32 13.44 -30.13
CA GLN A 219 10.05 13.89 -28.76
C GLN A 219 10.25 12.80 -27.71
N LEU A 220 10.79 13.19 -26.56
CA LEU A 220 10.87 12.36 -25.34
C LEU A 220 10.15 13.09 -24.21
N HIS A 221 9.41 12.35 -23.42
CA HIS A 221 8.60 12.87 -22.31
C HIS A 221 9.01 12.22 -20.98
N THR A 222 8.69 12.84 -19.87
CA THR A 222 8.92 12.27 -18.54
C THR A 222 7.85 11.22 -18.18
N SER A 223 6.66 11.37 -18.76
CA SER A 223 5.52 10.46 -18.60
C SER A 223 4.73 10.33 -19.90
N LYS A 224 3.90 9.29 -19.99
CA LYS A 224 2.91 9.08 -21.05
C LYS A 224 1.55 8.71 -20.46
N ILE A 225 0.51 8.83 -21.25
CA ILE A 225 -0.84 8.40 -20.88
C ILE A 225 -0.89 6.86 -20.84
N ASN A 226 -1.47 6.32 -19.78
CA ASN A 226 -1.80 4.90 -19.67
C ASN A 226 -3.24 4.70 -20.17
N GLU A 227 -3.40 4.25 -21.40
CA GLU A 227 -4.71 4.06 -22.03
C GLU A 227 -5.62 3.06 -21.30
N ALA A 228 -5.03 2.06 -20.63
CA ALA A 228 -5.81 1.06 -19.89
C ALA A 228 -6.58 1.64 -18.70
N PHE A 229 -6.10 2.76 -18.14
CA PHE A 229 -6.70 3.42 -16.96
C PHE A 229 -7.23 4.82 -17.23
N THR A 230 -7.16 5.30 -18.44
CA THR A 230 -7.65 6.59 -18.91
C THR A 230 -9.11 6.50 -19.39
N SER A 231 -9.84 7.60 -19.33
CA SER A 231 -11.15 7.76 -19.95
C SER A 231 -11.26 9.13 -20.63
N GLU A 232 -12.40 9.42 -21.25
CA GLU A 232 -12.64 10.73 -21.88
C GLU A 232 -12.57 11.91 -20.91
N THR A 233 -12.78 11.68 -19.60
CA THR A 233 -12.86 12.72 -18.58
C THR A 233 -11.56 12.93 -17.78
N PHE A 234 -10.61 12.01 -17.85
CA PHE A 234 -9.32 12.13 -17.15
C PHE A 234 -8.25 11.27 -17.82
N SER A 235 -6.98 11.67 -17.63
CA SER A 235 -5.80 10.97 -18.10
C SER A 235 -5.02 10.38 -16.93
N PHE A 236 -4.75 9.09 -16.96
CA PHE A 236 -3.89 8.41 -16.00
C PHE A 236 -2.47 8.36 -16.54
N GLN A 237 -1.49 8.87 -15.78
CA GLN A 237 -0.11 8.96 -16.23
C GLN A 237 0.73 7.76 -15.79
N MET A 238 1.69 7.38 -16.61
CA MET A 238 2.75 6.41 -16.29
C MET A 238 4.09 6.96 -16.80
N GLY A 239 5.22 6.43 -16.30
CA GLY A 239 6.52 6.82 -16.81
C GLY A 239 6.67 6.50 -18.30
N PHE A 240 7.45 7.29 -19.02
CA PHE A 240 7.54 7.22 -20.46
C PHE A 240 7.85 5.80 -20.98
N ILE A 241 8.80 5.09 -20.37
CA ILE A 241 9.18 3.74 -20.76
C ILE A 241 8.63 2.64 -19.84
N ASP A 242 7.70 2.95 -18.94
CA ASP A 242 7.20 1.98 -17.94
C ASP A 242 6.51 0.76 -18.54
N GLY A 243 6.01 0.83 -19.78
CA GLY A 243 5.49 -0.32 -20.53
C GLY A 243 6.54 -1.41 -20.75
N LEU A 244 7.82 -1.04 -20.78
CA LEU A 244 8.95 -1.97 -20.90
C LEU A 244 9.34 -2.61 -19.56
N GLY A 245 8.77 -2.17 -18.44
CA GLY A 245 9.01 -2.69 -17.10
C GLY A 245 8.08 -3.82 -16.69
N LEU A 246 7.37 -3.62 -15.60
CA LEU A 246 6.45 -4.62 -15.02
C LEU A 246 5.33 -5.06 -15.99
N ALA A 247 4.90 -4.19 -16.90
CA ALA A 247 3.85 -4.50 -17.87
C ALA A 247 4.25 -5.53 -18.93
N LEU A 248 5.54 -5.75 -19.16
CA LEU A 248 6.03 -6.68 -20.18
C LEU A 248 5.73 -8.15 -19.85
N HIS A 249 5.59 -8.52 -18.59
CA HIS A 249 5.30 -9.88 -18.09
C HIS A 249 6.31 -10.97 -18.53
N GLU A 250 7.55 -10.60 -18.83
CA GLU A 250 8.61 -11.53 -19.25
C GLU A 250 9.89 -11.33 -18.42
N ASN A 251 10.77 -12.33 -18.37
CA ASN A 251 12.10 -12.14 -17.78
C ASN A 251 12.93 -11.22 -18.64
N HIS A 252 13.39 -10.12 -18.07
CA HIS A 252 14.22 -9.17 -18.79
C HIS A 252 15.01 -8.25 -17.86
N MET A 253 15.96 -7.54 -18.44
CA MET A 253 16.78 -6.54 -17.76
C MET A 253 16.91 -5.33 -18.66
N ILE A 254 16.68 -4.16 -18.10
CA ILE A 254 16.87 -2.87 -18.75
C ILE A 254 18.17 -2.27 -18.23
N ASN A 255 19.11 -1.99 -19.11
CA ASN A 255 20.36 -1.33 -18.78
C ASN A 255 20.38 0.04 -19.43
N GLN A 256 20.52 1.06 -18.61
CA GLN A 256 20.73 2.42 -19.08
C GLN A 256 22.10 2.89 -18.63
N ILE A 257 22.96 3.16 -19.62
CA ILE A 257 24.36 3.53 -19.44
C ILE A 257 24.55 4.93 -19.98
N MET A 258 25.06 5.85 -19.16
CA MET A 258 25.30 7.24 -19.52
C MET A 258 26.73 7.64 -19.17
N ILE A 259 27.50 8.00 -20.15
CA ILE A 259 28.86 8.56 -19.99
C ILE A 259 28.72 10.07 -19.97
N LEU A 260 29.05 10.71 -18.86
CA LEU A 260 28.98 12.15 -18.70
C LEU A 260 30.17 12.82 -19.40
N ASP A 261 29.94 13.45 -20.52
CA ASP A 261 30.98 14.10 -21.31
C ASP A 261 31.18 15.57 -20.97
N ASP A 262 32.31 16.11 -21.42
CA ASP A 262 32.63 17.53 -21.30
C ASP A 262 31.89 18.33 -22.37
N LYS A 263 31.12 19.31 -21.93
CA LYS A 263 30.38 20.25 -22.77
C LYS A 263 31.25 20.97 -23.78
N TYR A 264 32.43 21.43 -23.38
CA TYR A 264 33.36 22.17 -24.25
C TYR A 264 33.97 21.29 -25.35
N LYS A 265 34.20 20.01 -25.05
CA LYS A 265 34.63 19.04 -26.05
C LYS A 265 33.59 18.86 -27.16
N TRP A 266 32.29 18.71 -26.75
CA TRP A 266 31.21 18.53 -27.70
C TRP A 266 30.89 19.79 -28.50
N ARG A 267 30.95 20.94 -27.88
CA ARG A 267 30.85 22.22 -28.58
C ARG A 267 31.84 22.27 -29.75
N ARG A 268 33.11 21.97 -29.50
CA ARG A 268 34.14 21.97 -30.53
C ARG A 268 33.90 20.93 -31.62
N ILE A 269 33.39 19.76 -31.27
CA ILE A 269 33.06 18.71 -32.26
C ILE A 269 31.88 19.18 -33.14
N LEU A 270 30.84 19.78 -32.57
CA LEU A 270 29.68 20.30 -33.30
C LEU A 270 30.06 21.45 -34.20
N GLU A 271 30.90 22.39 -33.75
CA GLU A 271 31.43 23.47 -34.54
C GLU A 271 32.19 22.96 -35.76
N GLN A 272 33.08 21.94 -35.58
CA GLN A 272 33.78 21.32 -36.70
C GLN A 272 32.84 20.57 -37.66
N LYS A 273 31.78 19.90 -37.16
CA LYS A 273 30.74 19.27 -38.00
C LYS A 273 29.96 20.31 -38.81
N ILE A 274 29.60 21.43 -38.18
CA ILE A 274 28.92 22.54 -38.86
C ILE A 274 29.78 23.10 -40.02
N GLU A 275 31.09 23.32 -39.80
CA GLU A 275 31.99 23.77 -40.84
C GLU A 275 32.12 22.76 -42.00
N ALA A 276 32.21 21.47 -41.70
CA ALA A 276 32.24 20.40 -42.70
C ALA A 276 30.92 20.36 -43.51
N LEU A 277 29.78 20.42 -42.83
CA LEU A 277 28.45 20.39 -43.48
C LEU A 277 28.19 21.63 -44.32
N LYS A 278 28.62 22.83 -43.90
CA LYS A 278 28.56 24.07 -44.72
C LYS A 278 29.24 23.90 -46.06
N LYS A 279 30.34 23.20 -46.10
CA LYS A 279 31.06 22.87 -47.36
C LYS A 279 30.32 21.89 -48.25
N SER A 280 29.44 21.05 -47.69
CA SER A 280 28.68 20.02 -48.41
C SER A 280 27.20 20.29 -48.58
N VAL A 281 26.71 21.45 -48.13
CA VAL A 281 25.27 21.84 -48.21
C VAL A 281 24.69 21.77 -49.63
N ASN A 282 25.51 22.07 -50.65
CA ASN A 282 25.08 22.08 -52.05
C ASN A 282 24.96 20.68 -52.65
N PHE A 283 25.42 19.62 -51.95
CA PHE A 283 25.44 18.24 -52.47
C PHE A 283 24.22 17.40 -52.03
N GLY A 284 23.22 18.00 -51.34
CA GLY A 284 22.00 17.29 -51.03
C GLY A 284 21.14 17.98 -49.95
N SER A 285 19.81 17.89 -50.09
CA SER A 285 18.83 18.44 -49.14
C SER A 285 18.99 17.90 -47.73
N GLN A 286 19.41 16.65 -47.56
CA GLN A 286 19.67 16.03 -46.25
C GLN A 286 20.77 16.75 -45.46
N ASN A 287 21.86 17.20 -46.14
CA ASN A 287 22.92 17.92 -45.46
C ASN A 287 22.45 19.27 -44.88
N LYS A 288 21.47 19.91 -45.54
CA LYS A 288 20.86 21.16 -45.09
C LYS A 288 20.03 20.93 -43.83
N ILE A 289 19.23 19.85 -43.78
CA ILE A 289 18.42 19.47 -42.62
C ILE A 289 19.34 19.13 -41.42
N ILE A 290 20.38 18.32 -41.66
CA ILE A 290 21.33 17.95 -40.60
C ILE A 290 22.07 19.18 -40.06
N LEU A 291 22.49 20.09 -40.93
CA LEU A 291 23.11 21.35 -40.54
C LEU A 291 22.22 22.19 -39.64
N GLY A 292 20.94 22.32 -39.97
CA GLY A 292 19.96 23.04 -39.16
C GLY A 292 19.79 22.40 -37.77
N LYS A 293 19.64 21.07 -37.70
CA LYS A 293 19.51 20.35 -36.43
C LYS A 293 20.76 20.49 -35.54
N ILE A 294 21.97 20.39 -36.13
CA ILE A 294 23.21 20.53 -35.36
C ILE A 294 23.42 21.98 -34.87
N GLN A 295 23.04 22.97 -35.67
CA GLN A 295 23.07 24.38 -35.22
C GLN A 295 22.13 24.62 -34.05
N GLU A 296 20.90 24.13 -34.12
CA GLU A 296 19.95 24.21 -33.01
C GLU A 296 20.46 23.54 -31.72
N ILE A 297 21.12 22.39 -31.83
CA ILE A 297 21.76 21.73 -30.69
C ILE A 297 22.87 22.58 -30.11
N LEU A 298 23.71 23.15 -30.98
CA LEU A 298 24.81 24.02 -30.56
C LEU A 298 24.33 25.28 -29.85
N ASP A 299 23.26 25.90 -30.36
CA ASP A 299 22.64 27.08 -29.78
C ASP A 299 22.06 26.76 -28.40
N ARG A 300 21.34 25.68 -28.26
CA ARG A 300 20.84 25.18 -26.94
C ARG A 300 21.97 24.93 -25.95
N ILE A 301 23.06 24.27 -26.38
CA ILE A 301 24.23 24.04 -25.53
C ILE A 301 24.90 25.36 -25.10
N ASN A 302 24.89 26.37 -25.92
CA ASN A 302 25.46 27.69 -25.60
C ASN A 302 24.57 28.51 -24.65
N ASP A 303 23.25 28.45 -24.85
CA ASP A 303 22.27 29.20 -24.07
C ASP A 303 22.04 28.64 -22.66
N ASP A 304 22.10 27.31 -22.49
CA ASP A 304 21.93 26.67 -21.21
C ASP A 304 23.28 26.32 -20.58
N GLU A 305 23.74 27.13 -19.62
CA GLU A 305 25.00 26.87 -18.87
C GLU A 305 24.95 25.54 -18.11
N GLN A 306 23.77 25.09 -17.77
CA GLN A 306 23.56 23.83 -17.03
C GLN A 306 23.44 22.60 -17.94
N SER A 307 23.37 22.77 -19.26
CA SER A 307 23.30 21.68 -20.22
C SER A 307 24.50 20.73 -20.07
N ARG A 308 24.21 19.46 -20.02
CA ARG A 308 25.19 18.37 -19.91
C ARG A 308 25.01 17.41 -21.06
N ILE A 309 26.05 17.20 -21.83
CA ILE A 309 26.05 16.22 -22.92
C ILE A 309 26.46 14.85 -22.38
N ILE A 310 25.83 13.82 -22.86
CA ILE A 310 26.14 12.44 -22.55
C ILE A 310 26.31 11.61 -23.83
N ARG A 311 27.08 10.53 -23.73
CA ARG A 311 26.96 9.41 -24.63
C ARG A 311 26.25 8.28 -23.92
N GLY A 312 25.16 7.83 -24.50
CA GLY A 312 24.26 6.87 -23.86
C GLY A 312 24.12 5.56 -24.61
N HIS A 313 23.77 4.52 -23.88
CA HIS A 313 23.34 3.24 -24.40
C HIS A 313 22.18 2.74 -23.56
N LEU A 314 21.10 2.32 -24.19
CA LEU A 314 20.02 1.62 -23.52
C LEU A 314 19.85 0.27 -24.21
N ASN A 315 19.82 -0.81 -23.42
CA ASN A 315 19.41 -2.09 -23.96
C ASN A 315 18.44 -2.81 -23.03
N ILE A 316 17.62 -3.65 -23.64
CA ILE A 316 16.77 -4.61 -22.96
C ILE A 316 17.26 -5.99 -23.33
N ILE A 317 17.82 -6.70 -22.34
CA ILE A 317 18.22 -8.09 -22.45
C ILE A 317 17.06 -8.93 -21.90
N TYR A 318 16.56 -9.87 -22.67
CA TYR A 318 15.46 -10.74 -22.26
C TYR A 318 15.84 -12.21 -22.45
N TRP A 319 15.25 -13.09 -21.63
CA TRP A 319 15.58 -14.51 -21.69
C TRP A 319 14.37 -15.41 -21.42
N THR A 320 14.45 -16.63 -21.93
CA THR A 320 13.43 -17.66 -21.76
C THR A 320 14.04 -19.06 -21.85
N LYS A 321 13.43 -20.02 -21.16
CA LYS A 321 13.80 -21.46 -21.32
C LYS A 321 13.38 -22.03 -22.67
N LYS A 322 12.45 -21.40 -23.38
CA LYS A 322 11.88 -21.88 -24.64
C LYS A 322 12.37 -21.02 -25.81
N PRO A 323 13.35 -21.44 -26.61
CA PRO A 323 13.95 -20.64 -27.68
C PRO A 323 12.95 -20.01 -28.66
N TYR A 324 11.89 -20.74 -29.01
CA TYR A 324 10.84 -20.25 -29.93
C TYR A 324 10.05 -19.06 -29.38
N ARG A 325 10.07 -18.82 -28.05
CA ARG A 325 9.41 -17.65 -27.44
C ARG A 325 10.22 -16.36 -27.56
N LEU A 326 11.49 -16.42 -27.90
CA LEU A 326 12.31 -15.21 -28.04
C LEU A 326 11.74 -14.23 -29.06
N SER A 327 11.21 -14.74 -30.18
CA SER A 327 10.59 -13.89 -31.20
C SER A 327 9.32 -13.21 -30.69
N ASN A 328 8.51 -13.91 -29.88
CA ASN A 328 7.30 -13.35 -29.32
C ASN A 328 7.62 -12.24 -28.27
N ILE A 329 8.64 -12.48 -27.45
CA ILE A 329 9.13 -11.48 -26.48
C ILE A 329 9.67 -10.26 -27.23
N ALA A 330 10.47 -10.48 -28.26
CA ALA A 330 10.99 -9.42 -29.11
C ALA A 330 9.86 -8.59 -29.75
N SER A 331 8.79 -9.23 -30.22
CA SER A 331 7.64 -8.53 -30.78
C SER A 331 6.93 -7.66 -29.76
N LYS A 332 6.76 -8.15 -28.53
CA LYS A 332 6.16 -7.34 -27.43
C LYS A 332 7.01 -6.10 -27.13
N ILE A 333 8.32 -6.28 -26.94
CA ILE A 333 9.25 -5.17 -26.70
C ILE A 333 9.23 -4.17 -27.84
N ASN A 334 9.20 -4.65 -29.07
CA ASN A 334 9.16 -3.79 -30.25
C ASN A 334 7.83 -3.02 -30.37
N SER A 335 6.71 -3.61 -29.94
CA SER A 335 5.41 -2.91 -29.88
C SER A 335 5.46 -1.75 -28.88
N GLU A 336 6.00 -1.97 -27.68
CA GLU A 336 6.19 -0.91 -26.68
C GLU A 336 7.08 0.23 -27.19
N PHE A 337 8.19 -0.11 -27.87
CA PHE A 337 9.06 0.91 -28.47
C PHE A 337 8.35 1.70 -29.58
N LYS A 338 7.53 1.04 -30.39
CA LYS A 338 6.74 1.72 -31.43
C LYS A 338 5.75 2.72 -30.87
N GLU A 339 5.10 2.41 -29.74
CA GLU A 339 4.22 3.36 -29.05
C GLU A 339 4.97 4.62 -28.55
N LEU A 340 6.28 4.52 -28.39
CA LEU A 340 7.14 5.61 -27.97
C LEU A 340 7.85 6.32 -29.15
N ASP A 341 7.49 5.96 -30.37
CA ASP A 341 8.17 6.40 -31.59
C ASP A 341 9.69 6.12 -31.58
N ILE A 342 10.05 4.95 -31.05
CA ILE A 342 11.42 4.47 -30.95
C ILE A 342 11.61 3.24 -31.81
N ILE A 343 12.67 3.20 -32.63
CA ILE A 343 13.03 2.06 -33.48
C ILE A 343 14.32 1.42 -32.90
N PRO A 344 14.20 0.31 -32.14
CA PRO A 344 15.36 -0.30 -31.53
C PRO A 344 16.19 -1.11 -32.52
N TYR A 345 17.49 -1.16 -32.31
CA TYR A 345 18.40 -2.09 -32.96
C TYR A 345 18.31 -3.48 -32.33
N THR A 346 18.25 -4.54 -33.13
CA THR A 346 18.22 -5.93 -32.64
C THR A 346 19.57 -6.58 -32.91
N PRO A 347 20.47 -6.70 -31.91
CA PRO A 347 21.79 -7.32 -32.08
C PRO A 347 21.66 -8.83 -32.28
N LYS A 348 22.57 -9.39 -33.13
CA LYS A 348 22.70 -10.83 -33.37
C LYS A 348 24.17 -11.28 -33.30
N GLY A 349 24.40 -12.55 -33.06
CA GLY A 349 25.73 -13.15 -33.07
C GLY A 349 26.72 -12.45 -32.15
N GLU A 350 27.83 -11.95 -32.68
CA GLU A 350 28.88 -11.26 -31.89
C GLU A 350 28.39 -9.94 -31.26
N ALA A 351 27.48 -9.22 -31.91
CA ALA A 351 26.91 -7.99 -31.34
C ALA A 351 26.04 -8.30 -30.11
N LEU A 352 25.22 -9.36 -30.15
CA LEU A 352 24.42 -9.80 -29.00
C LEU A 352 25.33 -10.18 -27.83
N LYS A 353 26.37 -10.94 -28.07
CA LYS A 353 27.36 -11.31 -27.07
C LYS A 353 28.03 -10.07 -26.47
N HIS A 354 28.45 -9.13 -27.33
CA HIS A 354 29.07 -7.88 -26.89
C HIS A 354 28.16 -7.11 -25.95
N TYR A 355 26.87 -7.01 -26.27
CA TYR A 355 25.91 -6.29 -25.43
C TYR A 355 25.66 -7.01 -24.10
N ILE A 356 25.48 -8.33 -24.11
CA ILE A 356 25.32 -9.10 -22.88
C ILE A 356 26.54 -8.97 -21.95
N LEU A 357 27.76 -9.11 -22.47
CA LEU A 357 28.97 -9.06 -21.64
C LEU A 357 29.28 -7.66 -21.10
N ASN A 358 28.91 -6.60 -21.83
CA ASN A 358 29.23 -5.23 -21.45
C ASN A 358 28.09 -4.55 -20.66
N SER A 359 26.89 -5.15 -20.59
CA SER A 359 25.83 -4.75 -19.67
C SER A 359 26.02 -5.29 -18.24
N TYR A 360 27.07 -6.10 -18.02
CA TYR A 360 27.51 -6.41 -16.67
C TYR A 360 27.99 -5.14 -15.96
N TRP A 361 27.54 -4.93 -14.74
CA TRP A 361 27.68 -3.67 -14.02
C TRP A 361 29.13 -3.17 -13.82
N ALA A 362 30.13 -4.05 -13.89
CA ALA A 362 31.53 -3.65 -13.79
C ALA A 362 32.19 -3.37 -15.15
N HIS A 363 31.55 -3.69 -16.28
CA HIS A 363 32.15 -3.59 -17.62
C HIS A 363 31.49 -2.59 -18.59
N PRO A 364 30.66 -1.64 -18.19
CA PRO A 364 29.94 -0.78 -19.13
C PRO A 364 30.85 0.15 -19.94
N THR A 365 32.09 0.35 -19.50
CA THR A 365 33.11 1.13 -20.24
C THR A 365 33.64 0.42 -21.48
N ASN A 366 33.30 -0.85 -21.70
CA ASN A 366 33.71 -1.61 -22.87
C ASN A 366 32.79 -1.37 -24.09
N PHE A 367 31.66 -0.68 -23.95
CA PHE A 367 30.87 -0.21 -25.09
C PHE A 367 31.71 0.73 -25.95
N LYS A 368 31.57 0.63 -27.26
CA LYS A 368 32.35 1.42 -28.23
C LYS A 368 31.52 2.61 -28.68
N ASP A 369 32.16 3.61 -29.27
CA ASP A 369 31.48 4.83 -29.72
C ASP A 369 30.32 4.57 -30.69
N HIS A 370 30.36 3.53 -31.49
CA HIS A 370 29.27 3.16 -32.42
C HIS A 370 28.09 2.44 -31.73
N ASP A 371 28.21 2.10 -30.44
CA ASP A 371 27.14 1.55 -29.63
C ASP A 371 26.45 2.62 -28.80
N LEU A 372 26.87 3.88 -28.94
CA LEU A 372 26.44 4.98 -28.08
C LEU A 372 25.73 6.06 -28.89
N TYR A 373 24.56 6.48 -28.42
CA TYR A 373 23.93 7.70 -28.92
C TYR A 373 24.45 8.92 -28.18
N VAL A 374 24.35 10.11 -28.78
CA VAL A 374 24.70 11.38 -28.17
C VAL A 374 23.42 12.15 -27.87
N SER A 375 23.28 12.63 -26.63
CA SER A 375 22.11 13.39 -26.20
C SER A 375 22.44 14.34 -25.06
N GLU A 376 21.52 15.23 -24.75
CA GLU A 376 21.54 15.94 -23.47
C GLU A 376 21.12 15.02 -22.33
N LEU A 377 21.69 15.21 -21.14
CA LEU A 377 21.36 14.46 -19.94
C LEU A 377 19.86 14.48 -19.64
N LYS A 378 19.23 15.66 -19.79
CA LYS A 378 17.77 15.82 -19.58
C LYS A 378 16.94 14.83 -20.41
N HIS A 379 17.29 14.67 -21.68
CA HIS A 379 16.56 13.76 -22.57
C HIS A 379 16.82 12.29 -22.25
N ALA A 380 18.06 11.93 -21.96
CA ALA A 380 18.39 10.56 -21.57
C ALA A 380 17.69 10.11 -20.28
N LEU A 381 17.42 11.03 -19.35
CA LEU A 381 16.73 10.74 -18.11
C LEU A 381 15.22 10.44 -18.29
N CYS A 382 14.63 10.82 -19.42
CA CYS A 382 13.26 10.39 -19.77
C CYS A 382 13.15 8.87 -19.99
N LEU A 383 14.28 8.21 -20.26
CA LEU A 383 14.35 6.77 -20.48
C LEU A 383 14.63 5.99 -19.17
N LEU A 384 14.48 6.60 -17.99
CA LEU A 384 14.59 5.90 -16.71
C LEU A 384 13.26 5.28 -16.30
N ILE A 385 13.28 4.03 -15.86
CA ILE A 385 12.19 3.46 -15.08
C ILE A 385 12.21 4.11 -13.70
N ASN A 386 11.07 4.67 -13.27
CA ASN A 386 10.95 5.41 -12.01
C ASN A 386 9.96 4.77 -11.03
N ASN A 387 9.56 3.53 -11.25
CA ASN A 387 8.66 2.79 -10.37
C ASN A 387 9.09 1.35 -10.15
N THR A 388 8.51 0.71 -9.15
CA THR A 388 8.74 -0.69 -8.82
C THR A 388 7.43 -1.37 -8.43
N SER A 389 7.48 -2.67 -8.13
CA SER A 389 6.35 -3.46 -7.64
C SER A 389 5.76 -2.88 -6.35
N TYR A 390 4.54 -3.27 -6.04
CA TYR A 390 3.89 -2.94 -4.77
C TYR A 390 4.73 -3.43 -3.59
N ARG A 391 4.83 -2.58 -2.56
CA ARG A 391 5.55 -2.93 -1.33
C ARG A 391 4.60 -3.53 -0.32
N SER A 392 4.98 -4.68 0.19
CA SER A 392 4.30 -5.30 1.31
C SER A 392 4.85 -4.76 2.64
N ASP A 393 3.97 -4.42 3.57
CA ASP A 393 4.35 -4.24 4.96
C ASP A 393 4.70 -5.60 5.58
N SER A 394 5.37 -5.63 6.72
CA SER A 394 5.75 -6.88 7.37
C SER A 394 4.56 -7.62 8.01
N GLN A 395 3.46 -6.91 8.23
CA GLN A 395 2.21 -7.39 8.80
C GLN A 395 1.08 -6.49 8.35
N GLY A 396 -0.17 -6.83 8.61
CA GLY A 396 -1.33 -6.00 8.34
C GLY A 396 -2.46 -6.76 7.66
N ILE A 397 -3.29 -6.05 6.96
CA ILE A 397 -4.40 -6.62 6.17
C ILE A 397 -3.89 -7.02 4.79
N ILE A 398 -4.27 -8.20 4.35
CA ILE A 398 -3.92 -8.75 3.05
C ILE A 398 -4.88 -8.18 2.01
N PHE A 399 -4.30 -7.52 1.02
CA PHE A 399 -4.91 -7.16 -0.25
C PHE A 399 -4.06 -7.75 -1.38
N ASN A 400 -4.41 -7.49 -2.63
CA ASN A 400 -3.63 -7.92 -3.77
C ASN A 400 -3.09 -6.71 -4.53
N ASP A 401 -1.90 -6.83 -5.11
CA ASP A 401 -1.39 -5.81 -6.00
C ASP A 401 -2.22 -5.72 -7.29
N ARG A 402 -2.20 -4.56 -7.92
CA ARG A 402 -2.95 -4.31 -9.16
C ARG A 402 -2.31 -4.98 -10.39
N ALA A 403 -1.01 -5.27 -10.35
CA ALA A 403 -0.27 -5.76 -11.50
C ALA A 403 -0.40 -7.28 -11.67
N TYR A 404 -0.23 -8.05 -10.59
CA TYR A 404 -0.14 -9.52 -10.65
C TYR A 404 -1.15 -10.23 -9.76
N ASN A 405 -1.96 -9.51 -9.00
CA ASN A 405 -2.89 -10.05 -8.01
C ASN A 405 -2.20 -10.93 -6.95
N ILE A 406 -0.95 -10.64 -6.59
CA ILE A 406 -0.29 -11.30 -5.47
C ILE A 406 -0.62 -10.61 -4.16
N PRO A 407 -0.67 -11.35 -3.04
CA PRO A 407 -0.94 -10.78 -1.74
C PRO A 407 0.13 -9.77 -1.31
N VAL A 408 -0.34 -8.63 -0.82
CA VAL A 408 0.47 -7.58 -0.19
C VAL A 408 -0.17 -7.18 1.14
N PHE A 409 0.64 -7.05 2.18
CA PHE A 409 0.18 -6.60 3.49
C PHE A 409 0.15 -5.08 3.54
N LYS A 410 -0.91 -4.52 4.12
CA LYS A 410 -1.00 -3.10 4.46
C LYS A 410 -1.29 -2.95 5.95
N ASP A 411 -0.29 -2.42 6.66
CA ASP A 411 -0.38 -2.20 8.10
C ASP A 411 -1.09 -0.88 8.39
N VAL A 412 -2.38 -0.97 8.65
CA VAL A 412 -3.20 0.19 9.03
C VAL A 412 -3.05 0.54 10.51
N TRP A 413 -2.45 -0.33 11.34
CA TRP A 413 -2.06 0.02 12.70
C TRP A 413 -0.80 0.90 12.74
N ASP A 414 0.04 0.76 11.74
CA ASP A 414 1.16 1.66 11.38
C ASP A 414 2.19 1.92 12.49
N GLU A 415 2.42 0.94 13.33
CA GLU A 415 3.33 1.09 14.47
C GLU A 415 4.78 1.35 14.05
N ARG A 416 5.22 0.74 12.95
CA ARG A 416 6.60 0.83 12.47
C ARG A 416 6.87 2.04 11.61
N LYS A 417 6.00 2.32 10.63
CA LYS A 417 6.21 3.40 9.66
C LYS A 417 5.75 4.77 10.16
N LYS A 418 4.80 4.79 11.12
CA LYS A 418 4.26 6.01 11.73
C LYS A 418 3.72 7.02 10.70
N ARG A 419 3.09 6.53 9.62
CA ARG A 419 2.48 7.35 8.56
C ARG A 419 1.27 8.13 9.06
N ILE A 420 0.59 7.61 10.07
CA ILE A 420 -0.64 8.15 10.66
C ILE A 420 -0.52 8.30 12.17
N LYS A 421 -1.31 9.24 12.70
CA LYS A 421 -1.41 9.49 14.15
C LYS A 421 -2.68 8.90 14.77
N ALA A 422 -3.76 8.83 14.01
CA ALA A 422 -5.02 8.22 14.36
C ALA A 422 -5.29 7.05 13.40
N ARG A 423 -5.75 5.91 13.95
CA ARG A 423 -5.99 4.67 13.19
C ARG A 423 -7.42 4.53 12.69
N ASN A 424 -8.19 5.61 12.86
CA ASN A 424 -9.59 5.64 12.43
C ASN A 424 -9.66 5.55 10.91
N PHE A 425 -10.65 4.81 10.43
CA PHE A 425 -10.83 4.55 9.01
C PHE A 425 -12.27 4.78 8.57
N ALA A 426 -12.43 5.06 7.28
CA ALA A 426 -13.73 5.13 6.64
C ALA A 426 -13.75 4.30 5.36
N ILE A 427 -14.88 3.64 5.11
CA ILE A 427 -15.17 2.91 3.88
C ILE A 427 -16.28 3.65 3.14
N PHE A 428 -15.98 4.06 1.90
CA PHE A 428 -16.94 4.74 1.02
C PHE A 428 -17.28 3.81 -0.14
N ALA A 429 -18.56 3.41 -0.23
CA ALA A 429 -19.01 2.55 -1.31
C ALA A 429 -20.52 2.65 -1.51
N PRO A 430 -21.02 2.85 -2.73
CA PRO A 430 -22.45 2.74 -3.05
C PRO A 430 -23.00 1.35 -2.71
N THR A 431 -24.32 1.24 -2.69
CA THR A 431 -24.98 -0.05 -2.51
C THR A 431 -24.65 -0.98 -3.68
N GLY A 432 -24.33 -2.24 -3.39
CA GLY A 432 -23.99 -3.25 -4.39
C GLY A 432 -22.49 -3.32 -4.77
N GLU A 433 -21.65 -2.36 -4.39
CA GLU A 433 -20.22 -2.34 -4.73
C GLU A 433 -19.33 -3.18 -3.77
N GLY A 434 -19.94 -3.95 -2.85
CA GLY A 434 -19.18 -4.87 -1.99
C GLY A 434 -18.64 -4.26 -0.70
N LYS A 435 -19.27 -3.19 -0.16
CA LYS A 435 -18.83 -2.54 1.12
C LYS A 435 -18.75 -3.52 2.28
N SER A 436 -19.81 -4.34 2.51
CA SER A 436 -19.84 -5.33 3.59
C SER A 436 -18.84 -6.46 3.36
N PHE A 437 -18.58 -6.81 2.11
CA PHE A 437 -17.56 -7.77 1.73
C PHE A 437 -16.14 -7.28 2.09
N LEU A 438 -15.82 -6.03 1.77
CA LEU A 438 -14.56 -5.39 2.17
C LEU A 438 -14.44 -5.27 3.68
N ALA A 439 -15.51 -4.85 4.36
CA ALA A 439 -15.54 -4.75 5.82
C ALA A 439 -15.31 -6.11 6.48
N ASN A 440 -15.98 -7.17 6.03
CA ASN A 440 -15.75 -8.54 6.50
C ASN A 440 -14.29 -8.96 6.31
N ASN A 441 -13.67 -8.63 5.16
CA ASN A 441 -12.26 -8.94 4.91
C ASN A 441 -11.32 -8.24 5.91
N ILE A 442 -11.55 -6.97 6.19
CA ILE A 442 -10.76 -6.18 7.13
C ILE A 442 -10.95 -6.70 8.55
N LEU A 443 -12.20 -6.83 8.99
CA LEU A 443 -12.54 -7.20 10.37
C LEU A 443 -12.10 -8.62 10.70
N ARG A 444 -12.31 -9.59 9.78
CA ARG A 444 -11.84 -10.96 9.96
C ARG A 444 -10.34 -11.02 10.22
N GLN A 445 -9.57 -10.37 9.39
CA GLN A 445 -8.12 -10.40 9.51
C GLN A 445 -7.64 -9.70 10.79
N TYR A 446 -8.29 -8.62 11.22
CA TYR A 446 -8.01 -8.00 12.50
C TYR A 446 -8.38 -8.90 13.68
N PHE A 447 -9.54 -9.54 13.63
CA PHE A 447 -9.97 -10.49 14.66
C PHE A 447 -8.99 -11.66 14.78
N GLU A 448 -8.56 -12.21 13.66
CA GLU A 448 -7.59 -13.31 13.61
C GLU A 448 -6.20 -12.90 14.14
N GLN A 449 -5.83 -11.63 14.03
CA GLN A 449 -4.62 -11.04 14.62
C GLN A 449 -4.76 -10.71 16.12
N GLY A 450 -5.87 -11.05 16.76
CA GLY A 450 -6.07 -10.86 18.20
C GLY A 450 -6.74 -9.55 18.58
N ILE A 451 -7.23 -8.76 17.64
CA ILE A 451 -7.93 -7.50 17.91
C ILE A 451 -9.37 -7.77 18.36
N ARG A 452 -9.84 -7.03 19.36
CA ARG A 452 -11.25 -7.06 19.81
C ARG A 452 -12.10 -6.22 18.88
N LEU A 453 -13.30 -6.71 18.56
CA LEU A 453 -14.21 -6.03 17.65
C LEU A 453 -15.56 -5.77 18.34
N VAL A 454 -16.05 -4.56 18.21
CA VAL A 454 -17.44 -4.17 18.49
C VAL A 454 -18.02 -3.63 17.19
N ILE A 455 -19.04 -4.27 16.68
CA ILE A 455 -19.68 -3.95 15.39
C ILE A 455 -21.10 -3.50 15.66
N ILE A 456 -21.47 -2.34 15.15
CA ILE A 456 -22.81 -1.79 15.16
C ILE A 456 -23.36 -1.91 13.74
N ASP A 457 -24.28 -2.84 13.54
CA ASP A 457 -24.79 -3.26 12.22
C ASP A 457 -26.30 -2.98 12.11
N LEU A 458 -26.72 -2.48 10.96
CA LEU A 458 -28.11 -2.23 10.60
C LEU A 458 -28.60 -3.15 9.45
N GLY A 459 -27.86 -4.23 9.14
CA GLY A 459 -28.19 -5.07 7.99
C GLY A 459 -27.83 -6.55 8.11
N GLY A 460 -27.44 -7.04 9.30
CA GLY A 460 -27.15 -8.47 9.53
C GLY A 460 -25.90 -9.00 8.78
N SER A 461 -24.97 -8.13 8.39
CA SER A 461 -23.88 -8.44 7.48
C SER A 461 -22.73 -9.26 8.09
N TYR A 462 -22.61 -9.35 9.42
CA TYR A 462 -21.42 -9.88 10.10
C TYR A 462 -21.67 -11.17 10.88
N THR A 463 -22.92 -11.51 11.14
CA THR A 463 -23.29 -12.67 11.98
C THR A 463 -22.83 -14.00 11.38
N LYS A 464 -22.93 -14.17 10.06
CA LYS A 464 -22.46 -15.40 9.40
C LYS A 464 -20.95 -15.62 9.58
N LEU A 465 -20.16 -14.56 9.40
CA LEU A 465 -18.72 -14.63 9.63
C LEU A 465 -18.39 -14.97 11.08
N ALA A 466 -19.12 -14.38 12.04
CA ALA A 466 -18.91 -14.64 13.46
C ALA A 466 -19.08 -16.13 13.83
N LYS A 467 -19.98 -16.86 13.15
CA LYS A 467 -20.23 -18.29 13.37
C LYS A 467 -19.00 -19.20 13.05
N LEU A 468 -17.99 -18.67 12.36
CA LEU A 468 -16.70 -19.36 12.19
C LEU A 468 -15.84 -19.36 13.46
N TYR A 469 -16.23 -18.63 14.50
CA TYR A 469 -15.45 -18.46 15.73
C TYR A 469 -16.28 -18.81 16.98
N PRO A 470 -16.76 -20.07 17.11
CA PRO A 470 -17.63 -20.48 18.22
C PRO A 470 -16.98 -20.15 19.57
N GLY A 471 -17.81 -19.69 20.51
CA GLY A 471 -17.36 -19.32 21.85
C GLY A 471 -16.68 -17.94 21.98
N GLN A 472 -16.23 -17.32 20.88
CA GLN A 472 -15.51 -16.05 20.90
C GLN A 472 -16.38 -14.84 20.53
N TYR A 473 -17.61 -15.04 20.10
CA TYR A 473 -18.52 -13.97 19.68
C TYR A 473 -19.80 -13.96 20.48
N THR A 474 -20.49 -12.83 20.45
CA THR A 474 -21.91 -12.70 20.84
C THR A 474 -22.58 -11.75 19.84
N VAL A 475 -23.86 -12.04 19.54
CA VAL A 475 -24.70 -11.18 18.71
C VAL A 475 -25.83 -10.70 19.59
N MET A 476 -26.00 -9.39 19.65
CA MET A 476 -27.07 -8.72 20.38
C MET A 476 -28.07 -8.21 19.36
N ARG A 477 -29.25 -8.79 19.38
CA ARG A 477 -30.37 -8.42 18.53
C ARG A 477 -31.47 -7.85 19.39
N TYR A 478 -32.17 -6.88 18.86
CA TYR A 478 -33.45 -6.46 19.42
C TYR A 478 -34.53 -7.26 18.74
N HIS A 479 -35.31 -7.98 19.55
CA HIS A 479 -36.59 -8.55 19.15
C HIS A 479 -37.62 -8.15 20.19
N GLU A 480 -38.80 -7.79 19.73
CA GLU A 480 -39.89 -7.42 20.64
C GLU A 480 -40.24 -8.61 21.54
N GLY A 481 -40.19 -8.39 22.84
CA GLY A 481 -40.41 -9.44 23.85
C GLY A 481 -39.19 -10.29 24.25
N GLU A 482 -37.97 -10.02 23.66
CA GLU A 482 -36.73 -10.71 24.04
C GLU A 482 -35.79 -9.77 24.81
N SER A 483 -35.09 -10.29 25.81
CA SER A 483 -34.09 -9.55 26.55
C SER A 483 -32.88 -9.28 25.71
N LEU A 484 -32.29 -8.07 25.82
CA LEU A 484 -31.02 -7.72 25.18
C LEU A 484 -29.82 -8.47 25.77
N GLY A 485 -30.00 -9.13 26.91
CA GLY A 485 -28.94 -9.82 27.59
C GLY A 485 -27.81 -8.93 28.12
N ILE A 486 -28.08 -7.62 28.31
CA ILE A 486 -27.15 -6.66 28.92
C ILE A 486 -27.77 -6.11 30.20
N ASN A 487 -27.02 -6.24 31.30
CA ASN A 487 -27.35 -5.54 32.51
C ASN A 487 -26.41 -4.35 32.73
N PRO A 488 -26.85 -3.10 32.47
CA PRO A 488 -26.02 -1.91 32.66
C PRO A 488 -25.59 -1.69 34.10
N PHE A 489 -26.33 -2.21 35.08
CA PHE A 489 -26.07 -2.05 36.50
C PHE A 489 -25.03 -3.04 37.04
N TYR A 490 -24.75 -4.12 36.33
CA TYR A 490 -23.81 -5.14 36.77
C TYR A 490 -22.43 -4.58 37.05
N ILE A 491 -21.85 -4.92 38.21
CA ILE A 491 -20.48 -4.70 38.61
C ILE A 491 -19.91 -6.01 39.16
N ALA A 492 -18.70 -6.38 38.79
CA ALA A 492 -18.07 -7.62 39.25
C ALA A 492 -17.60 -7.50 40.72
N THR A 493 -17.18 -6.33 41.14
CA THR A 493 -16.73 -6.02 42.49
C THR A 493 -17.15 -4.58 42.88
N ALA A 494 -17.27 -4.33 44.19
CA ALA A 494 -17.56 -2.99 44.70
C ALA A 494 -16.50 -1.92 44.28
N LYS A 495 -15.30 -2.34 43.93
CA LYS A 495 -14.23 -1.44 43.41
C LYS A 495 -14.50 -0.94 41.99
N ASP A 496 -15.34 -1.63 41.24
CA ASP A 496 -15.70 -1.26 39.87
C ASP A 496 -16.72 -0.14 39.81
N LEU A 497 -17.35 0.20 40.98
CA LEU A 497 -18.24 1.35 41.13
C LEU A 497 -17.44 2.65 41.24
N THR A 498 -16.81 3.05 40.14
CA THR A 498 -16.06 4.30 40.06
C THR A 498 -16.99 5.51 39.93
N THR A 499 -16.44 6.72 40.15
CA THR A 499 -17.16 7.97 39.91
C THR A 499 -17.64 8.08 38.44
N GLU A 500 -16.82 7.65 37.50
CA GLU A 500 -17.16 7.61 36.08
C GLU A 500 -18.32 6.65 35.79
N ARG A 501 -18.30 5.47 36.44
CA ARG A 501 -19.37 4.49 36.32
C ARG A 501 -20.71 5.01 36.85
N LEU A 502 -20.68 5.68 37.96
CA LEU A 502 -21.90 6.34 38.53
C LEU A 502 -22.41 7.45 37.59
N GLU A 503 -21.53 8.17 36.94
CA GLU A 503 -21.92 9.22 36.00
C GLU A 503 -22.53 8.64 34.71
N ASP A 504 -21.97 7.58 34.17
CA ASP A 504 -22.51 6.87 33.00
C ASP A 504 -23.87 6.25 33.29
N LEU A 505 -24.05 5.65 34.49
CA LEU A 505 -25.34 5.11 34.90
C LEU A 505 -26.39 6.22 35.11
N ALA A 506 -26.02 7.35 35.70
CA ALA A 506 -26.90 8.49 35.86
C ALA A 506 -27.36 9.04 34.50
N ILE A 507 -26.46 9.14 33.54
CA ILE A 507 -26.79 9.56 32.17
C ILE A 507 -27.69 8.51 31.49
N PHE A 508 -27.40 7.22 31.65
CA PHE A 508 -28.21 6.14 31.11
C PHE A 508 -29.64 6.18 31.64
N ILE A 509 -29.79 6.25 32.96
CA ILE A 509 -31.13 6.35 33.62
C ILE A 509 -31.88 7.60 33.15
N PHE A 510 -31.19 8.73 33.07
CA PHE A 510 -31.83 9.96 32.63
C PHE A 510 -32.27 9.90 31.17
N GLU A 511 -31.52 9.17 30.29
CA GLU A 511 -31.95 8.96 28.93
C GLU A 511 -33.23 8.09 28.83
N LEU A 512 -33.39 7.11 29.71
CA LEU A 512 -34.66 6.35 29.84
C LEU A 512 -35.78 7.24 30.34
N PHE A 513 -35.48 8.11 31.29
CA PHE A 513 -36.48 9.01 31.91
C PHE A 513 -36.90 10.15 30.97
N ALA A 514 -35.99 10.76 30.24
CA ALA A 514 -36.23 11.91 29.36
C ALA A 514 -35.40 11.81 28.06
N PRO A 515 -35.81 10.94 27.12
CA PRO A 515 -35.08 10.68 25.91
C PRO A 515 -34.72 11.95 25.10
N GLY A 516 -33.46 12.07 24.66
CA GLY A 516 -33.03 13.21 23.86
C GLY A 516 -32.83 14.53 24.62
N THR A 517 -33.05 14.54 25.93
CA THR A 517 -32.85 15.74 26.75
C THR A 517 -31.49 15.71 27.43
N ARG A 518 -30.83 16.86 27.55
CA ARG A 518 -29.54 16.93 28.25
C ARG A 518 -29.78 16.99 29.76
N ILE A 519 -29.12 16.05 30.49
CA ILE A 519 -29.18 16.06 31.97
C ILE A 519 -28.52 17.31 32.54
N GLU A 520 -29.18 18.01 33.44
CA GLU A 520 -28.57 19.10 34.17
C GLU A 520 -27.65 18.59 35.31
N LYS A 521 -26.65 19.39 35.65
CA LYS A 521 -25.69 19.01 36.68
C LYS A 521 -26.34 18.67 38.03
N ALA A 522 -27.38 19.37 38.42
CA ALA A 522 -28.11 19.14 39.67
C ALA A 522 -28.84 17.78 39.64
N GLN A 523 -29.50 17.46 38.55
CA GLN A 523 -30.18 16.17 38.33
C GLN A 523 -29.18 15.01 38.29
N SER A 524 -28.04 15.17 37.59
CA SER A 524 -26.97 14.20 37.60
C SER A 524 -26.43 13.92 39.00
N VAL A 525 -26.23 14.95 39.82
CA VAL A 525 -25.78 14.80 41.21
C VAL A 525 -26.84 14.07 42.04
N ALA A 526 -28.12 14.35 41.84
CA ALA A 526 -29.21 13.68 42.55
C ALA A 526 -29.23 12.17 42.21
N LEU A 527 -29.22 11.81 40.93
CA LEU A 527 -29.17 10.40 40.49
C LEU A 527 -27.93 9.67 41.00
N LYS A 528 -26.75 10.30 40.97
CA LYS A 528 -25.51 9.68 41.50
C LYS A 528 -25.58 9.39 43.00
N LYS A 529 -26.24 10.26 43.76
CA LYS A 529 -26.42 10.01 45.20
C LYS A 529 -27.38 8.83 45.44
N ILE A 530 -28.49 8.74 44.69
CA ILE A 530 -29.44 7.65 44.79
C ILE A 530 -28.77 6.33 44.35
N LEU A 531 -28.08 6.31 43.22
CA LEU A 531 -27.32 5.15 42.74
C LEU A 531 -26.33 4.66 43.78
N LYS A 532 -25.56 5.57 44.38
CA LYS A 532 -24.59 5.19 45.41
C LYS A 532 -25.28 4.56 46.62
N ALA A 533 -26.43 5.09 47.04
CA ALA A 533 -27.22 4.52 48.15
C ALA A 533 -27.75 3.13 47.79
N TYR A 534 -28.23 2.95 46.55
CA TYR A 534 -28.69 1.66 46.06
C TYR A 534 -27.59 0.59 46.13
N TYR A 535 -26.41 0.86 45.55
CA TYR A 535 -25.28 -0.09 45.58
C TYR A 535 -24.71 -0.38 46.97
N GLN A 536 -24.98 0.47 47.96
CA GLN A 536 -24.60 0.21 49.35
C GLN A 536 -25.58 -0.72 50.08
N GLN A 537 -26.83 -0.80 49.64
CA GLN A 537 -27.84 -1.63 50.24
C GLN A 537 -28.12 -2.93 49.49
N GLU A 538 -27.80 -2.96 48.18
CA GLU A 538 -28.04 -4.12 47.34
C GLU A 538 -27.10 -5.27 47.69
N SER A 539 -27.70 -6.42 48.00
CA SER A 539 -26.95 -7.65 48.32
C SER A 539 -26.93 -8.69 47.19
N GLY A 540 -27.78 -8.47 46.16
CA GLY A 540 -27.91 -9.32 44.99
C GLY A 540 -27.14 -8.79 43.77
N ILE A 541 -27.54 -9.22 42.57
CA ILE A 541 -27.06 -8.66 41.33
C ILE A 541 -27.78 -7.34 41.09
N PRO A 542 -27.05 -6.21 41.08
CA PRO A 542 -27.69 -4.91 40.79
C PRO A 542 -28.35 -4.90 39.42
N SER A 543 -29.57 -4.40 39.34
CA SER A 543 -30.38 -4.34 38.10
C SER A 543 -31.20 -3.05 38.04
N LEU A 544 -31.76 -2.74 36.86
CA LEU A 544 -32.69 -1.60 36.71
C LEU A 544 -33.95 -1.80 37.54
N ALA A 545 -34.54 -2.99 37.56
CA ALA A 545 -35.67 -3.35 38.36
C ALA A 545 -35.37 -3.20 39.86
N GLY A 546 -34.23 -3.70 40.31
CA GLY A 546 -33.76 -3.51 41.69
C GLY A 546 -33.58 -2.06 42.05
N PHE A 547 -33.05 -1.23 41.15
CA PHE A 547 -32.94 0.21 41.38
C PHE A 547 -34.31 0.91 41.47
N TYR A 548 -35.25 0.51 40.62
CA TYR A 548 -36.63 1.01 40.66
C TYR A 548 -37.31 0.68 41.97
N HIS A 549 -37.30 -0.59 42.40
CA HIS A 549 -37.87 -1.02 43.67
C HIS A 549 -37.21 -0.36 44.88
N PHE A 550 -35.91 -0.20 44.86
CA PHE A 550 -35.19 0.53 45.90
C PHE A 550 -35.75 1.97 46.09
N ILE A 551 -36.06 2.67 44.98
CA ILE A 551 -36.64 4.01 45.06
C ILE A 551 -38.10 3.95 45.50
N ASP A 552 -38.85 2.93 45.10
CA ASP A 552 -40.25 2.77 45.46
C ASP A 552 -40.43 2.40 46.93
N ASP A 553 -39.71 1.41 47.43
CA ASP A 553 -39.74 0.95 48.81
C ASP A 553 -39.22 1.99 49.81
N SER A 554 -38.28 2.80 49.42
CA SER A 554 -37.70 3.84 50.28
C SER A 554 -38.62 5.05 50.46
N GLY A 555 -39.67 5.16 49.71
CA GLY A 555 -40.71 6.22 49.85
C GLY A 555 -40.16 7.65 49.66
N GLU A 556 -40.92 8.65 50.09
CA GLU A 556 -40.57 10.07 50.03
C GLU A 556 -39.39 10.45 50.96
N SER A 557 -39.02 9.58 51.89
CA SER A 557 -37.95 9.84 52.83
C SER A 557 -36.56 9.77 52.19
N LEU A 558 -36.36 9.02 51.08
CA LEU A 558 -35.07 8.81 50.46
C LEU A 558 -34.44 10.09 49.87
N PRO A 559 -35.13 10.87 49.01
CA PRO A 559 -34.59 12.13 48.53
C PRO A 559 -34.23 13.10 49.65
N ALA A 560 -35.09 13.22 50.65
CA ALA A 560 -34.88 14.08 51.83
C ALA A 560 -33.64 13.64 52.65
N ALA A 561 -33.50 12.35 52.91
CA ALA A 561 -32.33 11.78 53.61
C ALA A 561 -31.00 12.01 52.89
N LEU A 562 -31.03 12.04 51.58
CA LEU A 562 -29.86 12.31 50.73
C LEU A 562 -29.64 13.81 50.47
N GLY A 563 -30.52 14.69 51.02
CA GLY A 563 -30.47 16.14 50.81
C GLY A 563 -30.69 16.53 49.34
N ILE A 564 -31.64 15.86 48.70
CA ILE A 564 -32.02 16.11 47.29
C ILE A 564 -33.35 16.89 47.30
N LYS A 565 -33.37 18.00 46.61
CA LYS A 565 -34.61 18.77 46.45
C LYS A 565 -35.52 18.17 45.38
N MET A 566 -36.82 18.32 45.50
CA MET A 566 -37.81 17.81 44.55
C MET A 566 -37.65 18.38 43.15
N GLU A 567 -37.13 19.60 43.01
CA GLU A 567 -36.81 20.23 41.72
C GLU A 567 -35.68 19.49 40.93
N TYR A 568 -34.82 18.73 41.64
CA TYR A 568 -33.70 17.98 41.02
C TYR A 568 -34.03 16.50 40.83
N PHE A 569 -35.00 15.96 41.57
CA PHE A 569 -35.48 14.59 41.45
C PHE A 569 -36.90 14.49 41.99
N ASN A 570 -37.88 14.36 41.09
CA ASN A 570 -39.27 14.09 41.43
C ASN A 570 -39.48 12.58 41.40
N ARG A 571 -39.64 11.96 42.57
CA ARG A 571 -39.81 10.51 42.71
C ARG A 571 -41.07 10.01 42.00
N SER A 572 -42.21 10.69 42.11
CA SER A 572 -43.46 10.26 41.51
C SER A 572 -43.37 10.23 39.98
N ASP A 573 -42.83 11.31 39.38
CA ASP A 573 -42.64 11.37 37.93
C ASP A 573 -41.62 10.32 37.47
N PHE A 574 -40.54 10.13 38.23
CA PHE A 574 -39.52 9.14 37.91
C PHE A 574 -40.10 7.72 37.91
N LEU A 575 -40.84 7.32 38.96
CA LEU A 575 -41.42 6.00 39.03
C LEU A 575 -42.50 5.79 37.95
N HIS A 576 -43.31 6.82 37.66
CA HIS A 576 -44.28 6.72 36.57
C HIS A 576 -43.63 6.46 35.21
N VAL A 577 -42.62 7.22 34.84
CA VAL A 577 -41.92 7.04 33.54
C VAL A 577 -41.14 5.74 33.52
N MET A 578 -40.40 5.43 34.59
CA MET A 578 -39.55 4.25 34.63
C MET A 578 -40.30 2.94 34.71
N SER A 579 -41.59 2.96 35.10
CA SER A 579 -42.46 1.77 35.09
C SER A 579 -42.60 1.16 33.68
N GLU A 580 -42.33 1.92 32.63
CA GLU A 580 -42.34 1.43 31.25
C GLU A 580 -41.25 0.39 30.97
N TYR A 581 -40.17 0.44 31.76
CA TYR A 581 -38.96 -0.39 31.58
C TYR A 581 -38.82 -1.49 32.63
N VAL A 582 -39.77 -1.63 33.53
CA VAL A 582 -39.71 -2.62 34.60
C VAL A 582 -41.07 -3.34 34.76
N GLU A 583 -41.05 -4.55 35.36
CA GLU A 583 -42.22 -5.39 35.62
C GLU A 583 -43.08 -5.69 34.37
N ASN A 584 -44.29 -5.14 34.30
CA ASN A 584 -45.22 -5.35 33.20
C ASN A 584 -45.22 -4.16 32.21
N GLY A 585 -44.20 -3.32 32.24
CA GLY A 585 -44.01 -2.22 31.30
C GLY A 585 -43.75 -2.68 29.87
N ILE A 586 -44.04 -1.82 28.90
CA ILE A 586 -43.94 -2.14 27.47
C ILE A 586 -42.53 -2.60 27.09
N TYR A 587 -41.49 -2.05 27.72
CA TYR A 587 -40.09 -2.32 27.45
C TYR A 587 -39.40 -3.08 28.60
N SER A 588 -40.13 -3.71 29.50
CA SER A 588 -39.56 -4.45 30.63
C SER A 588 -38.63 -5.59 30.19
N PHE A 589 -39.00 -6.25 29.10
CA PHE A 589 -38.20 -7.35 28.53
C PHE A 589 -36.76 -6.97 28.16
N LEU A 590 -36.50 -5.70 27.89
CA LEU A 590 -35.14 -5.26 27.48
C LEU A 590 -34.09 -5.55 28.54
N PHE A 591 -34.43 -5.46 29.80
CA PHE A 591 -33.54 -5.53 30.95
C PHE A 591 -33.87 -6.70 31.89
N GLU A 592 -34.72 -7.63 31.46
CA GLU A 592 -34.99 -8.84 32.22
C GLU A 592 -33.74 -9.71 32.29
N ASP A 593 -33.41 -10.14 33.53
CA ASP A 593 -32.28 -11.02 33.79
C ASP A 593 -32.58 -12.44 33.27
N GLN A 594 -31.84 -12.88 32.26
CA GLN A 594 -31.83 -14.29 31.88
C GLN A 594 -30.78 -15.01 32.73
N GLU A 595 -31.18 -16.13 33.35
CA GLU A 595 -30.38 -16.88 34.32
C GLU A 595 -29.01 -17.34 33.81
N ASP A 596 -28.79 -17.31 32.48
CA ASP A 596 -27.60 -17.93 31.87
C ASP A 596 -26.77 -16.97 31.04
N GLN A 597 -26.09 -16.07 31.56
CA GLN A 597 -25.13 -15.70 30.83
C GLN A 597 -24.54 -14.54 30.40
N THR A 598 -25.08 -13.59 30.03
CA THR A 598 -24.56 -12.50 29.19
C THR A 598 -23.81 -11.39 29.92
N TYR A 599 -23.66 -11.50 31.22
CA TYR A 599 -22.90 -10.55 32.02
C TYR A 599 -21.40 -10.50 31.73
N LYS A 600 -20.85 -11.54 31.04
CA LYS A 600 -19.43 -11.68 30.74
C LYS A 600 -19.08 -11.26 29.31
N LEU A 601 -19.47 -10.06 28.91
CA LEU A 601 -19.03 -9.48 27.63
C LEU A 601 -17.48 -9.44 27.50
N GLU A 602 -16.83 -9.35 28.65
CA GLU A 602 -15.37 -9.28 28.71
C GLU A 602 -14.66 -10.50 28.13
N ASP A 603 -15.31 -11.67 28.16
CA ASP A 603 -14.76 -12.92 27.61
C ASP A 603 -14.94 -13.02 26.10
N LYS A 604 -15.79 -12.18 25.49
CA LYS A 604 -16.05 -12.17 24.06
C LYS A 604 -15.13 -11.17 23.34
N ARG A 605 -14.50 -11.65 22.27
CA ARG A 605 -13.62 -10.81 21.46
C ARG A 605 -14.34 -10.16 20.28
N LEU A 606 -15.49 -10.69 19.88
CA LEU A 606 -16.32 -10.18 18.81
C LEU A 606 -17.74 -9.96 19.33
N ILE A 607 -18.18 -8.72 19.35
CA ILE A 607 -19.52 -8.32 19.81
C ILE A 607 -20.21 -7.61 18.63
N ILE A 608 -21.38 -8.09 18.26
CA ILE A 608 -22.16 -7.54 17.16
C ILE A 608 -23.49 -7.06 17.73
N PHE A 609 -23.81 -5.79 17.50
CA PHE A 609 -25.12 -5.21 17.76
C PHE A 609 -25.89 -5.12 16.44
N GLU A 610 -26.92 -5.93 16.28
CA GLU A 610 -27.82 -5.87 15.14
C GLU A 610 -29.01 -4.97 15.49
N LEU A 611 -29.09 -3.83 14.82
CA LEU A 611 -30.09 -2.79 15.12
C LEU A 611 -31.15 -2.66 14.00
N ASP A 612 -31.34 -3.66 13.16
CA ASP A 612 -32.24 -3.57 12.01
C ASP A 612 -33.69 -3.34 12.41
N GLU A 613 -34.21 -4.02 13.44
CA GLU A 613 -35.57 -3.87 13.91
C GLU A 613 -35.86 -2.57 14.71
N VAL A 614 -34.81 -1.95 15.26
CA VAL A 614 -34.96 -0.69 16.03
C VAL A 614 -34.69 0.57 15.20
N ARG A 615 -34.32 0.46 13.96
CA ARG A 615 -33.89 1.61 13.11
C ARG A 615 -34.99 2.70 13.01
N ASP A 616 -36.26 2.32 13.10
CA ASP A 616 -37.38 3.23 12.97
C ASP A 616 -37.97 3.68 14.34
N ASN A 617 -37.50 3.07 15.45
CA ASN A 617 -37.89 3.43 16.82
C ASN A 617 -36.77 4.25 17.49
N LYS A 618 -36.95 5.57 17.56
CA LYS A 618 -35.97 6.51 18.06
C LYS A 618 -35.59 6.30 19.53
N GLU A 619 -36.55 5.96 20.36
CA GLU A 619 -36.37 5.79 21.81
C GLU A 619 -35.50 4.57 22.08
N ILE A 620 -35.86 3.42 21.51
CA ILE A 620 -35.12 2.19 21.71
C ILE A 620 -33.71 2.29 21.11
N LEU A 621 -33.58 2.92 19.94
CA LEU A 621 -32.26 3.12 19.33
C LEU A 621 -31.36 3.99 20.22
N SER A 622 -31.87 5.02 20.86
CA SER A 622 -31.10 5.84 21.80
C SER A 622 -30.63 5.02 23.00
N VAL A 623 -31.51 4.18 23.56
CA VAL A 623 -31.18 3.23 24.64
C VAL A 623 -30.08 2.26 24.19
N MET A 624 -30.24 1.67 23.00
CA MET A 624 -29.24 0.75 22.44
C MET A 624 -27.87 1.39 22.27
N LEU A 625 -27.80 2.64 21.81
CA LEU A 625 -26.54 3.37 21.67
C LEU A 625 -25.83 3.61 23.02
N LYS A 626 -26.59 3.82 24.09
CA LYS A 626 -26.04 3.93 25.47
C LYS A 626 -25.50 2.56 25.95
N LEU A 627 -26.19 1.47 25.61
CA LEU A 627 -25.74 0.11 25.93
C LEU A 627 -24.47 -0.24 25.16
N ILE A 628 -24.39 0.16 23.89
CA ILE A 628 -23.17 0.03 23.09
C ILE A 628 -22.00 0.75 23.77
N LYS A 629 -22.20 1.97 24.26
CA LYS A 629 -21.19 2.70 25.02
C LYS A 629 -20.70 1.90 26.22
N THR A 630 -21.61 1.32 26.99
CA THR A 630 -21.29 0.48 28.15
C THR A 630 -20.48 -0.76 27.72
N ALA A 631 -20.88 -1.42 26.64
CA ALA A 631 -20.16 -2.58 26.12
C ALA A 631 -18.74 -2.23 25.66
N VAL A 632 -18.57 -1.13 24.93
CA VAL A 632 -17.27 -0.62 24.49
C VAL A 632 -16.35 -0.35 25.68
N GLN A 633 -16.86 0.32 26.72
CA GLN A 633 -16.07 0.61 27.91
C GLN A 633 -15.62 -0.65 28.65
N ARG A 634 -16.50 -1.67 28.74
CA ARG A 634 -16.20 -2.94 29.41
C ARG A 634 -15.25 -3.84 28.61
N THR A 635 -15.21 -3.70 27.30
CA THR A 635 -14.44 -4.61 26.45
C THR A 635 -13.19 -3.95 25.89
N ILE A 636 -13.32 -2.91 25.08
CA ILE A 636 -12.20 -2.27 24.38
C ILE A 636 -11.40 -1.37 25.33
N TRP A 637 -12.07 -0.63 26.21
CA TRP A 637 -11.41 0.35 27.08
C TRP A 637 -10.88 -0.21 28.40
N ARG A 638 -11.26 -1.43 28.74
CA ARG A 638 -10.81 -2.09 29.98
C ARG A 638 -9.31 -2.29 30.04
N ASN A 639 -8.71 -2.68 28.92
CA ASN A 639 -7.28 -2.99 28.84
C ASN A 639 -6.61 -2.22 27.70
N ARG A 640 -5.86 -1.18 28.04
CA ARG A 640 -5.15 -0.35 27.06
C ARG A 640 -4.01 -1.07 26.33
N SER A 641 -3.57 -2.22 26.80
CA SER A 641 -2.55 -3.04 26.12
C SER A 641 -3.14 -3.85 24.96
N GLU A 642 -4.44 -4.08 24.97
CA GLU A 642 -5.15 -4.78 23.90
C GLU A 642 -5.61 -3.82 22.83
N ARG A 643 -5.62 -4.30 21.57
CA ARG A 643 -6.12 -3.54 20.44
C ARG A 643 -7.62 -3.76 20.28
N GLY A 644 -8.35 -2.71 19.93
CA GLY A 644 -9.80 -2.79 19.72
C GLY A 644 -10.28 -1.95 18.56
N ILE A 645 -11.32 -2.41 17.87
CA ILE A 645 -11.98 -1.68 16.80
C ILE A 645 -13.48 -1.58 17.12
N ILE A 646 -14.04 -0.39 16.91
CA ILE A 646 -15.46 -0.13 16.89
C ILE A 646 -15.83 0.18 15.44
N LEU A 647 -16.75 -0.58 14.87
CA LEU A 647 -17.25 -0.33 13.51
C LEU A 647 -18.71 0.10 13.55
N PHE A 648 -19.03 1.19 12.87
CA PHE A 648 -20.39 1.62 12.60
C PHE A 648 -20.71 1.37 11.12
N ASP A 649 -21.49 0.34 10.84
CA ASP A 649 -22.01 0.10 9.49
C ASP A 649 -23.30 0.89 9.25
N GLU A 650 -23.53 1.30 8.02
CA GLU A 650 -24.62 2.18 7.62
C GLU A 650 -24.73 3.46 8.50
N PHE A 651 -23.58 4.03 8.85
CA PHE A 651 -23.44 5.13 9.80
C PHE A 651 -24.37 6.31 9.52
N ALA A 652 -24.66 6.60 8.26
CA ALA A 652 -25.58 7.66 7.86
C ALA A 652 -27.00 7.49 8.39
N LYS A 653 -27.48 6.25 8.51
CA LYS A 653 -28.81 5.98 9.09
C LYS A 653 -28.83 6.29 10.57
N GLN A 654 -27.72 6.12 11.25
CA GLN A 654 -27.54 6.41 12.68
C GLN A 654 -27.43 7.91 12.96
N LEU A 655 -26.99 8.72 11.97
CA LEU A 655 -26.83 10.18 12.09
C LEU A 655 -28.16 10.97 12.13
N LYS A 656 -29.30 10.32 11.92
CA LYS A 656 -30.61 10.96 12.08
C LYS A 656 -30.91 11.41 13.52
N PHE A 657 -30.04 11.01 14.45
CA PHE A 657 -30.16 11.29 15.87
C PHE A 657 -29.03 12.21 16.32
N ASP A 658 -29.39 13.40 16.85
CA ASP A 658 -28.42 14.45 17.20
C ASP A 658 -27.33 13.98 18.18
N ASN A 659 -27.68 13.12 19.13
CA ASN A 659 -26.76 12.61 20.14
C ASN A 659 -25.76 11.57 19.64
N VAL A 660 -26.01 10.92 18.49
CA VAL A 660 -25.12 9.88 17.94
C VAL A 660 -23.84 10.49 17.40
N LEU A 661 -23.95 11.58 16.65
CA LEU A 661 -22.80 12.23 16.04
C LEU A 661 -21.82 12.74 17.10
N GLU A 662 -22.31 13.34 18.17
CA GLU A 662 -21.49 13.80 19.32
C GLU A 662 -20.83 12.62 20.04
N SER A 663 -21.55 11.52 20.24
CA SER A 663 -21.03 10.31 20.88
C SER A 663 -19.90 9.69 20.04
N VAL A 664 -20.08 9.63 18.73
CA VAL A 664 -19.06 9.10 17.82
C VAL A 664 -17.85 10.04 17.76
N GLU A 665 -18.04 11.36 17.74
CA GLU A 665 -16.93 12.32 17.82
C GLU A 665 -16.10 12.10 19.09
N PHE A 666 -16.77 11.95 20.24
CA PHE A 666 -16.08 11.62 21.48
C PHE A 666 -15.26 10.35 21.38
N TYR A 667 -15.80 9.28 20.78
CA TYR A 667 -15.06 8.05 20.55
C TYR A 667 -13.85 8.29 19.64
N TYR A 668 -14.00 9.05 18.57
CA TYR A 668 -12.90 9.39 17.65
C TYR A 668 -11.74 10.09 18.35
N GLN A 669 -12.03 10.96 19.30
CA GLN A 669 -11.02 11.66 20.07
C GLN A 669 -10.38 10.79 21.16
N ALA A 670 -11.19 9.94 21.82
CA ALA A 670 -10.77 9.14 22.97
C ALA A 670 -10.06 7.83 22.59
N ILE A 671 -10.47 7.17 21.49
CA ILE A 671 -10.08 5.80 21.14
C ILE A 671 -8.58 5.63 20.95
N ARG A 672 -7.90 6.67 20.46
CA ARG A 672 -6.44 6.67 20.29
C ARG A 672 -5.69 6.38 21.59
N LYS A 673 -6.18 6.93 22.71
CA LYS A 673 -5.59 6.73 24.06
C LYS A 673 -5.83 5.32 24.58
N GLN A 674 -6.80 4.62 23.99
CA GLN A 674 -7.22 3.26 24.36
C GLN A 674 -6.64 2.19 23.42
N ASN A 675 -5.61 2.52 22.63
CA ASN A 675 -5.02 1.63 21.62
C ASN A 675 -6.05 1.06 20.63
N GLY A 676 -7.04 1.86 20.28
CA GLY A 676 -8.15 1.46 19.44
C GLY A 676 -8.23 2.22 18.12
N ALA A 677 -9.19 1.83 17.31
CA ALA A 677 -9.58 2.47 16.07
C ALA A 677 -11.12 2.49 15.93
N ILE A 678 -11.64 3.47 15.21
CA ILE A 678 -13.04 3.50 14.80
C ILE A 678 -13.10 3.41 13.29
N GLY A 679 -14.01 2.55 12.81
CA GLY A 679 -14.41 2.47 11.42
C GLY A 679 -15.83 2.99 11.22
N ILE A 680 -16.03 3.74 10.15
CA ILE A 680 -17.36 4.12 9.67
C ILE A 680 -17.53 3.66 8.23
N ILE A 681 -18.73 3.21 7.89
CA ILE A 681 -19.10 2.83 6.54
C ILE A 681 -20.20 3.75 6.04
N LEU A 682 -19.96 4.36 4.88
CA LEU A 682 -20.85 5.33 4.25
C LEU A 682 -21.05 4.98 2.78
N GLN A 683 -22.28 5.17 2.29
CA GLN A 683 -22.56 5.01 0.85
C GLN A 683 -22.07 6.23 0.05
N SER A 684 -22.14 7.40 0.66
CA SER A 684 -21.63 8.66 0.11
C SER A 684 -21.14 9.56 1.23
N ILE A 685 -20.12 10.35 0.97
CA ILE A 685 -19.61 11.33 1.93
C ILE A 685 -20.63 12.44 2.22
N ASN A 686 -21.56 12.69 1.29
CA ASN A 686 -22.62 13.69 1.44
C ASN A 686 -23.69 13.28 2.47
N GLN A 687 -23.68 12.02 2.90
CA GLN A 687 -24.52 11.59 4.01
C GLN A 687 -24.07 12.15 5.36
N LEU A 688 -22.85 12.60 5.49
CA LEU A 688 -22.37 13.31 6.66
C LEU A 688 -22.86 14.78 6.63
N PRO A 689 -23.38 15.32 7.73
CA PRO A 689 -23.79 16.72 7.78
C PRO A 689 -22.60 17.67 7.56
N GLY A 690 -22.89 18.90 7.13
CA GLY A 690 -21.89 19.94 6.91
C GLY A 690 -21.50 20.72 8.18
N ASN A 691 -21.52 20.10 9.35
CA ASN A 691 -21.22 20.74 10.63
C ASN A 691 -19.78 20.48 11.11
N THR A 692 -19.40 21.16 12.21
CA THR A 692 -18.06 21.08 12.80
C THR A 692 -17.74 19.69 13.33
N THR A 693 -18.71 18.96 13.86
CA THR A 693 -18.56 17.61 14.40
C THR A 693 -18.21 16.61 13.30
N ALA A 694 -18.94 16.64 12.18
CA ALA A 694 -18.62 15.79 11.03
C ALA A 694 -17.23 16.12 10.43
N ALA A 695 -16.88 17.42 10.40
CA ALA A 695 -15.54 17.82 9.99
C ALA A 695 -14.44 17.26 10.91
N SER A 696 -14.66 17.30 12.23
CA SER A 696 -13.75 16.71 13.24
C SER A 696 -13.59 15.19 13.04
N ILE A 697 -14.66 14.47 12.76
CA ILE A 697 -14.61 13.03 12.45
C ILE A 697 -13.74 12.79 11.19
N LEU A 698 -13.97 13.54 10.11
CA LEU A 698 -13.22 13.38 8.86
C LEU A 698 -11.72 13.72 9.03
N GLU A 699 -11.39 14.77 9.78
CA GLU A 699 -10.00 15.14 10.08
C GLU A 699 -9.25 14.08 10.89
N ASN A 700 -9.96 13.34 11.74
CA ASN A 700 -9.40 12.23 12.52
C ASN A 700 -9.46 10.88 11.78
N THR A 701 -10.00 10.83 10.57
CA THR A 701 -10.02 9.65 9.70
C THR A 701 -8.79 9.68 8.79
N GLN A 702 -7.77 8.89 9.13
CA GLN A 702 -6.49 8.91 8.42
C GLN A 702 -6.28 7.70 7.50
N VAL A 703 -7.18 6.72 7.56
CA VAL A 703 -7.22 5.59 6.64
C VAL A 703 -8.53 5.65 5.85
N ILE A 704 -8.43 5.66 4.54
CA ILE A 704 -9.58 5.79 3.64
C ILE A 704 -9.58 4.59 2.70
N TYR A 705 -10.73 3.93 2.64
CA TYR A 705 -11.04 2.92 1.64
C TYR A 705 -12.17 3.45 0.76
N SER A 706 -12.01 3.40 -0.56
CA SER A 706 -13.09 3.72 -1.49
C SER A 706 -13.21 2.64 -2.54
N LEU A 707 -14.40 2.14 -2.72
CA LEU A 707 -14.78 1.26 -3.82
C LEU A 707 -15.25 2.11 -5.00
N ASN A 708 -15.67 1.45 -6.08
CA ASN A 708 -16.17 2.16 -7.26
C ASN A 708 -17.36 3.06 -6.89
N ASN A 709 -17.27 4.36 -7.23
CA ASN A 709 -18.30 5.38 -6.96
C ASN A 709 -18.16 6.56 -7.91
N GLU A 710 -18.29 6.33 -9.21
CA GLU A 710 -18.02 7.34 -10.25
C GLU A 710 -18.73 8.68 -10.00
N LYS A 711 -19.97 8.65 -9.47
CA LYS A 711 -20.77 9.84 -9.23
C LYS A 711 -20.38 10.61 -7.96
N GLY A 712 -19.61 10.01 -7.07
CA GLY A 712 -19.29 10.58 -5.74
C GLY A 712 -17.82 10.94 -5.56
N TYR A 713 -16.95 10.75 -6.56
CA TYR A 713 -15.51 10.97 -6.39
C TYR A 713 -15.14 12.44 -6.17
N ASP A 714 -15.81 13.38 -6.83
CA ASP A 714 -15.49 14.81 -6.73
C ASP A 714 -15.83 15.35 -5.34
N GLU A 715 -17.00 14.99 -4.80
CA GLU A 715 -17.38 15.33 -3.43
C GLU A 715 -16.48 14.67 -2.40
N LEU A 716 -16.12 13.40 -2.62
CA LEU A 716 -15.18 12.70 -1.76
C LEU A 716 -13.83 13.40 -1.72
N ALA A 717 -13.29 13.76 -2.89
CA ALA A 717 -12.03 14.45 -3.02
C ALA A 717 -12.07 15.84 -2.36
N SER A 718 -13.14 16.59 -2.57
CA SER A 718 -13.33 17.92 -1.98
C SER A 718 -13.39 17.87 -0.46
N ARG A 719 -14.26 17.04 0.12
CA ARG A 719 -14.47 16.96 1.59
C ARG A 719 -13.28 16.36 2.34
N LEU A 720 -12.56 15.40 1.75
CA LEU A 720 -11.37 14.79 2.33
C LEU A 720 -10.07 15.50 1.95
N LYS A 721 -10.15 16.57 1.15
CA LYS A 721 -8.99 17.33 0.64
C LYS A 721 -7.97 16.41 -0.02
N LEU A 722 -8.45 15.50 -0.87
CA LEU A 722 -7.61 14.60 -1.65
C LEU A 722 -6.83 15.38 -2.71
N SER A 723 -5.69 14.87 -3.11
CA SER A 723 -4.91 15.42 -4.21
C SER A 723 -5.54 15.10 -5.57
N ASP A 724 -5.18 15.83 -6.63
CA ASP A 724 -5.60 15.54 -8.00
C ASP A 724 -5.19 14.12 -8.41
N HIS A 725 -4.04 13.64 -7.93
CA HIS A 725 -3.58 12.28 -8.17
C HIS A 725 -4.47 11.24 -7.47
N ASP A 726 -4.86 11.48 -6.21
CA ASP A 726 -5.80 10.61 -5.50
C ASP A 726 -7.12 10.50 -6.28
N LEU A 727 -7.63 11.62 -6.79
CA LEU A 727 -8.84 11.66 -7.62
C LEU A 727 -8.67 10.87 -8.93
N THR A 728 -7.52 11.02 -9.59
CA THR A 728 -7.19 10.25 -10.79
C THR A 728 -7.13 8.75 -10.50
N GLN A 729 -6.54 8.34 -9.36
CA GLN A 729 -6.54 6.95 -8.92
C GLN A 729 -7.97 6.43 -8.69
N LEU A 730 -8.82 7.17 -7.98
CA LEU A 730 -10.23 6.82 -7.75
C LEU A 730 -10.96 6.57 -9.08
N ARG A 731 -10.84 7.49 -10.04
CA ARG A 731 -11.46 7.37 -11.35
C ARG A 731 -10.92 6.20 -12.19
N SER A 732 -9.71 5.73 -11.89
CA SER A 732 -9.07 4.60 -12.57
C SER A 732 -9.55 3.23 -12.07
N ILE A 733 -10.40 3.15 -11.05
CA ILE A 733 -10.91 1.88 -10.50
C ILE A 733 -11.66 1.09 -11.58
N ARG A 734 -11.30 -0.19 -11.72
CA ARG A 734 -11.93 -1.14 -12.65
C ARG A 734 -12.16 -2.47 -11.95
N ASN A 735 -13.43 -2.82 -11.74
CA ASN A 735 -13.80 -4.12 -11.18
C ASN A 735 -13.78 -5.20 -12.26
N ASN A 736 -13.49 -6.44 -11.89
CA ASN A 736 -13.61 -7.59 -12.78
C ASN A 736 -14.40 -8.70 -12.10
N PHE A 737 -15.64 -8.89 -12.53
CA PHE A 737 -16.52 -9.94 -12.03
C PHE A 737 -16.69 -11.10 -13.03
N SER A 738 -15.97 -11.06 -14.14
CA SER A 738 -15.99 -12.09 -15.18
C SER A 738 -14.66 -12.85 -15.27
N GLY A 739 -14.70 -14.06 -15.81
CA GLY A 739 -13.50 -14.86 -16.01
C GLY A 739 -13.06 -15.68 -14.79
N SER A 740 -11.84 -16.20 -14.85
CA SER A 740 -11.28 -17.11 -13.84
C SER A 740 -10.77 -16.41 -12.58
N ARG A 741 -10.54 -15.11 -12.64
CA ARG A 741 -10.06 -14.29 -11.52
C ARG A 741 -10.99 -13.09 -11.34
N LYS A 742 -11.85 -13.19 -10.35
CA LYS A 742 -12.78 -12.11 -9.99
C LYS A 742 -12.16 -11.26 -8.88
N TYR A 743 -12.21 -9.95 -9.02
CA TYR A 743 -11.72 -9.02 -8.02
C TYR A 743 -12.48 -7.69 -8.04
N THR A 744 -12.48 -7.02 -6.91
CA THR A 744 -12.87 -5.63 -6.77
C THR A 744 -11.62 -4.79 -6.56
N GLU A 745 -11.50 -3.65 -7.26
CA GLU A 745 -10.43 -2.69 -7.01
C GLU A 745 -10.84 -1.71 -5.91
N ILE A 746 -9.87 -1.36 -5.07
CA ILE A 746 -10.06 -0.56 -3.87
C ILE A 746 -8.99 0.52 -3.82
N PHE A 747 -9.41 1.76 -3.75
CA PHE A 747 -8.51 2.86 -3.39
C PHE A 747 -8.22 2.78 -1.90
N ILE A 748 -6.94 2.73 -1.53
CA ILE A 748 -6.50 2.73 -0.13
C ILE A 748 -5.56 3.91 0.07
N LYS A 749 -5.91 4.78 1.03
CA LYS A 749 -5.07 5.88 1.46
C LYS A 749 -4.71 5.74 2.93
N ILE A 750 -3.43 5.75 3.26
CA ILE A 750 -2.89 5.70 4.62
C ILE A 750 -2.03 6.95 4.83
N GLY A 751 -2.59 7.94 5.49
CA GLY A 751 -1.96 9.25 5.65
C GLY A 751 -1.73 9.95 4.29
N LYS A 752 -0.48 10.04 3.87
CA LYS A 752 -0.10 10.66 2.58
C LYS A 752 0.10 9.68 1.43
N GLU A 753 0.18 8.39 1.72
CA GLU A 753 0.39 7.34 0.72
C GLU A 753 -0.96 6.83 0.24
N SER A 754 -1.12 6.71 -1.07
CA SER A 754 -2.32 6.16 -1.70
C SER A 754 -1.96 5.29 -2.90
N ASN A 755 -2.75 4.26 -3.14
CA ASN A 755 -2.68 3.44 -4.35
C ASN A 755 -3.97 2.63 -4.51
N ILE A 756 -4.13 2.00 -5.68
CA ILE A 756 -5.22 1.06 -5.96
C ILE A 756 -4.73 -0.36 -5.67
N PHE A 757 -5.52 -1.10 -4.93
CA PHE A 757 -5.32 -2.51 -4.61
C PHE A 757 -6.49 -3.32 -5.12
N ARG A 758 -6.33 -4.63 -5.18
CA ARG A 758 -7.40 -5.56 -5.51
C ARG A 758 -7.78 -6.40 -4.31
N LEU A 759 -9.03 -6.77 -4.23
CA LEU A 759 -9.53 -7.79 -3.33
C LEU A 759 -9.98 -8.98 -4.18
N GLU A 760 -9.06 -9.92 -4.34
CA GLU A 760 -9.28 -11.26 -4.89
C GLU A 760 -9.20 -12.25 -3.74
N VAL A 761 -10.16 -13.11 -3.60
CA VAL A 761 -10.24 -14.07 -2.49
C VAL A 761 -10.54 -15.48 -3.01
N PRO A 762 -10.13 -16.54 -2.29
CA PRO A 762 -10.50 -17.91 -2.62
C PRO A 762 -12.02 -18.15 -2.44
N PRO A 763 -12.58 -19.19 -3.06
CA PRO A 763 -14.00 -19.51 -2.98
C PRO A 763 -14.53 -19.66 -1.54
N GLU A 764 -13.75 -20.21 -0.63
CA GLU A 764 -14.12 -20.39 0.78
C GLU A 764 -14.29 -19.03 1.48
N VAL A 765 -13.40 -18.10 1.22
CA VAL A 765 -13.46 -16.73 1.76
C VAL A 765 -14.63 -15.97 1.13
N TYR A 766 -14.83 -16.14 -0.18
CA TYR A 766 -15.99 -15.56 -0.87
C TYR A 766 -17.31 -16.04 -0.24
N ALA A 767 -17.47 -17.35 -0.07
CA ALA A 767 -18.64 -17.94 0.56
C ALA A 767 -18.86 -17.44 2.00
N ALA A 768 -17.77 -17.24 2.78
CA ALA A 768 -17.86 -16.72 4.13
C ALA A 768 -18.32 -15.25 4.19
N TYR A 769 -18.00 -14.44 3.18
CA TYR A 769 -18.30 -13.00 3.16
C TYR A 769 -19.62 -12.63 2.48
N LEU A 770 -20.26 -13.56 1.76
CA LEU A 770 -21.60 -13.33 1.20
C LEU A 770 -22.59 -12.93 2.30
N THR A 771 -23.36 -11.90 2.06
CA THR A 771 -24.35 -11.37 3.03
C THR A 771 -25.78 -11.54 2.57
N ASP A 772 -26.00 -11.76 1.28
CA ASP A 772 -27.30 -11.85 0.65
C ASP A 772 -27.33 -12.83 -0.53
N GLY A 773 -28.49 -13.04 -1.12
CA GLY A 773 -28.72 -13.87 -2.28
C GLY A 773 -28.87 -15.36 -2.00
N ALA A 774 -29.24 -16.11 -3.02
CA ALA A 774 -29.55 -17.55 -2.94
C ALA A 774 -28.36 -18.40 -2.45
N GLU A 775 -27.14 -18.00 -2.82
CA GLU A 775 -25.91 -18.68 -2.36
C GLU A 775 -25.74 -18.54 -0.83
N ASN A 776 -26.00 -17.35 -0.28
CA ASN A 776 -25.96 -17.13 1.16
C ASN A 776 -27.00 -17.96 1.91
N GLU A 777 -28.23 -18.00 1.38
CA GLU A 777 -29.32 -18.81 1.96
C GLU A 777 -28.97 -20.30 1.97
N ALA A 778 -28.38 -20.80 0.89
CA ALA A 778 -27.94 -22.20 0.81
C ALA A 778 -26.86 -22.52 1.87
N ILE A 779 -25.89 -21.63 2.10
CA ILE A 779 -24.86 -21.80 3.13
C ILE A 779 -25.50 -21.80 4.53
N ILE A 780 -26.44 -20.88 4.79
CA ILE A 780 -27.15 -20.81 6.07
C ILE A 780 -28.00 -22.08 6.29
N ALA A 781 -28.67 -22.59 5.26
CA ALA A 781 -29.44 -23.82 5.34
C ALA A 781 -28.53 -25.03 5.70
N ASN A 782 -27.34 -25.13 5.13
CA ASN A 782 -26.35 -26.14 5.48
C ASN A 782 -25.85 -25.97 6.92
N TYR A 783 -25.61 -24.73 7.34
CA TYR A 783 -25.24 -24.44 8.73
C TYR A 783 -26.31 -24.88 9.73
N ASN A 784 -27.58 -24.61 9.45
CA ASN A 784 -28.68 -25.00 10.32
C ASN A 784 -28.82 -26.52 10.49
N LYS A 785 -28.30 -27.33 9.53
CA LYS A 785 -28.25 -28.77 9.63
C LYS A 785 -27.06 -29.28 10.47
N THR A 786 -25.90 -28.63 10.30
CA THR A 786 -24.63 -29.13 10.83
C THR A 786 -24.17 -28.41 12.11
N ASN A 787 -24.68 -27.21 12.37
CA ASN A 787 -24.21 -26.25 13.38
C ASN A 787 -22.68 -25.99 13.29
N ASP A 788 -22.08 -26.21 12.11
CA ASP A 788 -20.69 -25.96 11.83
C ASP A 788 -20.57 -25.14 10.52
N MET A 789 -20.08 -23.92 10.61
CA MET A 789 -19.97 -23.00 9.48
C MET A 789 -18.87 -23.43 8.48
N GLU A 790 -17.79 -24.02 8.96
CA GLU A 790 -16.75 -24.56 8.06
C GLU A 790 -17.27 -25.72 7.24
N ALA A 791 -18.00 -26.64 7.88
CA ALA A 791 -18.64 -27.76 7.21
C ALA A 791 -19.70 -27.27 6.20
N ALA A 792 -20.52 -26.31 6.58
CA ALA A 792 -21.54 -25.72 5.70
C ALA A 792 -20.95 -25.06 4.43
N ILE A 793 -19.85 -24.34 4.57
CA ILE A 793 -19.13 -23.74 3.43
C ILE A 793 -18.52 -24.81 2.54
N LYS A 794 -17.90 -25.84 3.12
CA LYS A 794 -17.30 -26.95 2.34
C LYS A 794 -18.37 -27.71 1.56
N GLU A 795 -19.52 -28.00 2.18
CA GLU A 795 -20.65 -28.67 1.51
C GLU A 795 -21.22 -27.82 0.37
N PHE A 796 -21.32 -26.50 0.56
CA PHE A 796 -21.77 -25.59 -0.50
C PHE A 796 -20.82 -25.56 -1.71
N LEU A 797 -19.51 -25.63 -1.49
CA LEU A 797 -18.51 -25.57 -2.56
C LEU A 797 -18.30 -26.92 -3.26
N ASN A 798 -18.64 -28.03 -2.61
CA ASN A 798 -18.54 -29.40 -3.14
C ASN A 798 -19.85 -30.14 -2.85
N PRO A 799 -20.95 -29.81 -3.56
CA PRO A 799 -22.28 -30.36 -3.33
C PRO A 799 -22.39 -31.83 -3.65
#